data_3ea9f1f2fb50d053e1bf4e35c107041c
#
_entry.id   3ea9f1f2fb50d053e1bf4e35c107041c
#
_cell.length_a   1.000
_cell.length_b   1.000
_cell.length_c   1.000
_cell.angle_alpha   90.00
_cell.angle_beta   90.00
_cell.angle_gamma   90.00
#
_symmetry.space_group_name_H-M   'P 1'
#
loop_
_entity.id
_entity.type
_entity.pdbx_description
1 polymer ?
#
loop_
_entity_poly.entity_id
_entity_poly.type
_entity_poly.pdbx_seq_one_letter_code
_entity_poly.pdbx_strand_id
1 'polypeptide(L)'
;MLIFNPFHWSRWLLLYLLLFSTGTHVLGETQSTEPAFSDENPVYLALWDQARELQLFHHPYWLKLLHFYSFGESVGQWSFKSDVVNDGFFLSPDGKTDPSAELKATLKAVLSPLSKDPNQHARCKFIARFNWLRSSLDFPELPKLACPLFERWSNLEEATGISIVFVSAYLKNPASTFGHLLLKFNSRNRHFGHSLLRPTLNYGAMINPDDNPFIYALRGLFGGYEGSFTDERFYNFNHIYGENESRDLWEYPLNLTPDQQYLVTFHAWELLQKVQFTYYFFLDNCAYRMAELLEMAWTDTTRINTSGAIWAIPVDVVFKLKKFKRNTEGPPLLGSPKLIPSRQRKLQQRVAQLNEAEQEQLRKLIEYTNNLDSEEFLSFPEPSRALILDALLDYQQYKKIDNLTLQQQKERTKLLLVRSKLPVLVNNVSSETSKSPTEGTPPMRFRLGTVFNGLLGPALEVGTWANYHDLLGDESGHLQNAEVVTLDLRLRFRENSFELTQFQLFNIQKFALNPTGIFGDYEWSWRARGGWEREHYGCSPCREFRITGGFGRSVSFGGKDVEFVFVDLFGETKKNAWSATTWGYAPHLGMMWSPIDIWKIRFEGGWFKSFSGPKREYFRIRFDQRLTITQDWDIRMEIEQFESLEGTLALHYFW
;
A
#
# COMPACT_ATOMS: atom_id res chain seq x y z
N MET A 1 -17.34 -23.35 -6.05
CA MET A 1 -18.23 -24.22 -5.25
C MET A 1 -17.31 -25.15 -4.46
N LEU A 2 -16.88 -24.72 -3.30
CA LEU A 2 -16.08 -25.51 -2.35
C LEU A 2 -16.65 -25.22 -0.97
N ILE A 3 -17.20 -26.28 -0.42
CA ILE A 3 -17.94 -26.40 0.83
C ILE A 3 -16.93 -26.26 1.98
N PHE A 4 -17.08 -25.23 2.79
CA PHE A 4 -16.42 -25.14 4.09
C PHE A 4 -17.19 -26.00 5.09
N ASN A 5 -16.50 -26.92 5.71
CA ASN A 5 -17.00 -27.78 6.77
C ASN A 5 -16.64 -27.16 8.12
N PRO A 6 -17.60 -26.70 8.96
CA PRO A 6 -17.33 -26.12 10.26
C PRO A 6 -17.59 -27.17 11.35
N PHE A 7 -16.63 -28.02 11.66
CA PHE A 7 -16.67 -28.82 12.89
C PHE A 7 -15.24 -29.16 13.32
N HIS A 8 -14.77 -28.44 14.36
CA HIS A 8 -13.81 -28.93 15.38
C HIS A 8 -13.22 -27.75 16.20
N TRP A 9 -14.07 -27.03 16.96
CA TRP A 9 -13.59 -26.15 18.02
C TRP A 9 -14.62 -26.06 19.17
N SER A 10 -15.01 -27.18 19.75
CA SER A 10 -15.88 -27.20 20.93
C SER A 10 -15.52 -28.30 21.92
N ARG A 11 -14.25 -28.38 22.38
CA ARG A 11 -13.89 -29.34 23.44
C ARG A 11 -12.79 -28.90 24.43
N TRP A 12 -12.46 -27.59 24.51
CA TRP A 12 -11.46 -27.13 25.50
C TRP A 12 -11.90 -25.95 26.38
N LEU A 13 -13.21 -25.69 26.51
CA LEU A 13 -13.73 -24.55 27.29
C LEU A 13 -14.58 -24.97 28.51
N LEU A 14 -14.45 -26.18 29.01
CA LEU A 14 -15.24 -26.67 30.15
C LEU A 14 -14.41 -27.32 31.27
N LEU A 15 -13.13 -26.95 31.43
CA LEU A 15 -12.27 -27.49 32.50
C LEU A 15 -11.48 -26.44 33.30
N TYR A 16 -11.94 -25.18 33.34
CA TYR A 16 -11.28 -24.11 34.13
C TYR A 16 -12.21 -23.34 35.07
N LEU A 17 -13.33 -23.94 35.48
CA LEU A 17 -14.31 -23.28 36.37
C LEU A 17 -14.70 -24.10 37.60
N LEU A 18 -13.82 -24.91 38.13
CA LEU A 18 -14.02 -25.54 39.45
C LEU A 18 -12.68 -25.79 40.14
N LEU A 19 -12.13 -24.78 40.78
CA LEU A 19 -11.16 -24.85 41.90
C LEU A 19 -10.71 -23.41 42.20
N PHE A 20 -11.38 -22.76 43.13
CA PHE A 20 -10.82 -21.78 44.07
C PHE A 20 -11.96 -21.13 44.83
N SER A 21 -12.46 -21.88 45.83
CA SER A 21 -13.16 -21.31 46.98
C SER A 21 -12.43 -21.80 48.24
N THR A 22 -11.44 -21.05 48.66
CA THR A 22 -10.99 -21.07 50.07
C THR A 22 -10.55 -19.66 50.41
N GLY A 23 -11.15 -19.15 51.47
CA GLY A 23 -10.91 -17.82 51.95
C GLY A 23 -9.47 -17.59 52.37
N THR A 24 -9.00 -16.41 52.18
CA THR A 24 -7.77 -15.91 52.79
C THR A 24 -8.02 -14.56 53.44
N HIS A 25 -7.53 -14.49 54.64
CA HIS A 25 -7.47 -13.33 55.50
C HIS A 25 -6.95 -12.08 54.79
N VAL A 26 -7.69 -10.99 54.92
CA VAL A 26 -7.21 -9.65 54.65
C VAL A 26 -6.11 -9.30 55.65
N LEU A 27 -4.86 -9.46 55.22
CA LEU A 27 -3.74 -8.72 55.80
C LEU A 27 -3.71 -7.37 55.10
N GLY A 28 -3.94 -6.31 55.86
CA GLY A 28 -3.85 -4.95 55.37
C GLY A 28 -2.46 -4.68 54.81
N GLU A 29 -2.35 -4.59 53.48
CA GLU A 29 -1.23 -3.93 52.85
C GLU A 29 -1.30 -2.45 53.23
N THR A 30 -0.34 -2.03 54.02
CA THR A 30 0.00 -0.63 54.16
C THR A 30 0.39 -0.12 52.78
N GLN A 31 -0.51 0.57 52.11
CA GLN A 31 -0.19 1.41 50.97
C GLN A 31 0.89 2.38 51.43
N SER A 32 2.13 2.14 51.00
CA SER A 32 3.16 3.15 51.00
C SER A 32 2.71 4.23 50.01
N THR A 33 2.09 5.27 50.53
CA THR A 33 1.84 6.51 49.80
C THR A 33 3.17 7.08 49.40
N GLU A 34 3.62 6.79 48.17
CA GLU A 34 4.65 7.60 47.55
C GLU A 34 4.13 9.05 47.56
N PRO A 35 4.97 10.05 47.89
CA PRO A 35 4.52 11.42 47.93
C PRO A 35 3.99 11.81 46.56
N ALA A 36 2.69 12.10 46.50
CA ALA A 36 2.09 12.60 45.25
C ALA A 36 2.85 13.84 44.82
N PHE A 37 3.17 13.92 43.53
CA PHE A 37 3.84 15.08 42.95
C PHE A 37 2.99 16.34 43.21
N SER A 38 3.55 17.29 43.96
CA SER A 38 2.83 18.52 44.34
C SER A 38 2.80 19.50 43.19
N ASP A 39 1.63 20.09 42.92
CA ASP A 39 1.47 21.18 41.97
C ASP A 39 2.25 22.45 42.35
N GLU A 40 2.74 22.51 43.60
CA GLU A 40 3.56 23.58 44.16
C GLU A 40 5.09 23.34 43.99
N ASN A 41 5.48 22.26 43.25
CA ASN A 41 6.90 22.00 42.99
C ASN A 41 7.54 23.19 42.24
N PRO A 42 8.56 23.85 42.80
CA PRO A 42 9.14 25.07 42.23
C PRO A 42 9.77 24.82 40.85
N VAL A 43 10.33 23.63 40.60
CA VAL A 43 10.87 23.26 39.29
C VAL A 43 9.78 23.18 38.25
N TYR A 44 8.67 22.53 38.61
CA TYR A 44 7.52 22.43 37.73
C TYR A 44 6.92 23.80 37.38
N LEU A 45 6.74 24.67 38.39
CA LEU A 45 6.22 26.03 38.18
C LEU A 45 7.12 26.86 37.27
N ALA A 46 8.44 26.82 37.49
CA ALA A 46 9.41 27.52 36.63
C ALA A 46 9.35 27.04 35.17
N LEU A 47 9.36 25.73 34.94
CA LEU A 47 9.24 25.15 33.58
C LEU A 47 7.92 25.47 32.91
N TRP A 48 6.82 25.46 33.68
CA TRP A 48 5.51 25.82 33.16
C TRP A 48 5.42 27.31 32.78
N ASP A 49 5.97 28.20 33.60
CA ASP A 49 6.00 29.63 33.31
C ASP A 49 6.83 29.90 32.03
N GLN A 50 8.00 29.26 31.90
CA GLN A 50 8.83 29.35 30.70
C GLN A 50 8.07 28.79 29.46
N ALA A 51 7.38 27.66 29.61
CA ALA A 51 6.58 27.08 28.51
C ALA A 51 5.43 28.01 28.07
N ARG A 52 4.83 28.76 29.00
CA ARG A 52 3.80 29.77 28.70
C ARG A 52 4.38 30.99 27.99
N GLU A 53 5.49 31.49 28.45
CA GLU A 53 6.17 32.63 27.82
C GLU A 53 6.56 32.33 26.39
N LEU A 54 7.09 31.14 26.13
CA LEU A 54 7.45 30.62 24.81
C LEU A 54 6.26 30.13 23.99
N GLN A 55 5.05 30.10 24.54
CA GLN A 55 3.82 29.58 23.93
C GLN A 55 4.00 28.18 23.33
N LEU A 56 4.75 27.29 24.00
CA LEU A 56 5.11 25.98 23.48
C LEU A 56 3.91 25.09 23.14
N PHE A 57 2.78 25.28 23.81
CA PHE A 57 1.54 24.57 23.51
C PHE A 57 0.93 24.92 22.14
N HIS A 58 1.35 26.04 21.52
CA HIS A 58 1.01 26.39 20.14
C HIS A 58 2.15 26.08 19.14
N HIS A 59 3.28 25.57 19.62
CA HIS A 59 4.40 25.26 18.76
C HIS A 59 4.04 24.15 17.76
N PRO A 60 4.32 24.33 16.45
CA PRO A 60 3.91 23.36 15.42
C PRO A 60 4.38 21.92 15.70
N TYR A 61 5.57 21.75 16.27
CA TYR A 61 6.09 20.43 16.59
C TYR A 61 5.33 19.76 17.75
N TRP A 62 4.93 20.53 18.79
CA TRP A 62 4.09 20.02 19.86
C TRP A 62 2.74 19.52 19.33
N LEU A 63 2.11 20.32 18.47
CA LEU A 63 0.85 19.96 17.81
C LEU A 63 1.00 18.71 16.92
N LYS A 64 2.14 18.55 16.19
CA LYS A 64 2.45 17.33 15.45
C LYS A 64 2.58 16.11 16.38
N LEU A 65 3.33 16.22 17.49
CA LEU A 65 3.50 15.14 18.47
C LEU A 65 2.17 14.63 19.03
N LEU A 66 1.16 15.49 19.11
CA LEU A 66 -0.16 15.19 19.61
C LEU A 66 -1.17 14.90 18.49
N HIS A 67 -0.77 14.91 17.25
CA HIS A 67 -1.66 14.73 16.07
C HIS A 67 -2.84 15.71 16.04
N PHE A 68 -2.60 16.98 16.35
CA PHE A 68 -3.62 18.02 16.28
C PHE A 68 -3.77 18.59 14.88
N TYR A 69 -5.02 18.77 14.45
CA TYR A 69 -5.37 19.59 13.28
C TYR A 69 -5.77 21.00 13.70
N SER A 70 -5.35 21.98 12.94
CA SER A 70 -5.94 23.31 13.01
C SER A 70 -7.19 23.38 12.14
N PHE A 71 -8.37 23.25 12.73
CA PHE A 71 -9.60 23.62 12.03
C PHE A 71 -9.81 25.13 12.17
N GLY A 72 -9.80 25.87 11.04
CA GLY A 72 -10.38 27.18 10.94
C GLY A 72 -9.46 28.39 11.14
N GLU A 73 -8.45 28.54 10.29
CA GLU A 73 -7.77 29.86 10.11
C GLU A 73 -8.73 30.97 9.65
N SER A 74 -9.95 30.63 9.22
CA SER A 74 -10.87 31.58 8.61
C SER A 74 -11.81 32.31 9.59
N VAL A 75 -11.86 32.01 10.89
CA VAL A 75 -12.86 32.57 11.82
C VAL A 75 -12.28 33.02 13.18
N GLY A 76 -10.96 33.10 13.34
CA GLY A 76 -10.38 33.69 14.56
C GLY A 76 -10.57 32.91 15.87
N GLN A 77 -11.13 31.71 15.83
CA GLN A 77 -11.20 30.76 16.94
C GLN A 77 -10.44 29.50 16.56
N TRP A 78 -9.32 29.25 17.20
CA TRP A 78 -8.57 28.00 17.09
C TRP A 78 -9.32 26.90 17.81
N SER A 79 -9.94 26.00 17.09
CA SER A 79 -10.44 24.75 17.64
C SER A 79 -9.40 23.66 17.39
N PHE A 80 -8.71 23.22 18.41
CA PHE A 80 -7.77 22.12 18.34
C PHE A 80 -8.51 20.81 18.62
N LYS A 81 -8.28 19.82 17.77
CA LYS A 81 -8.73 18.46 18.01
C LYS A 81 -7.70 17.48 17.48
N SER A 82 -7.31 16.52 18.31
CA SER A 82 -6.42 15.44 17.88
C SER A 82 -7.18 14.35 17.11
N ASP A 83 -6.50 13.75 16.12
CA ASP A 83 -6.94 12.57 15.38
C ASP A 83 -6.95 11.30 16.19
N VAL A 84 -6.19 11.27 17.27
CA VAL A 84 -6.11 10.10 18.12
C VAL A 84 -7.49 9.78 18.70
N VAL A 85 -7.96 8.55 18.49
CA VAL A 85 -9.30 8.13 18.92
C VAL A 85 -9.31 7.79 20.40
N ASN A 86 -8.32 7.02 20.85
CA ASN A 86 -8.29 6.51 22.22
C ASN A 86 -7.67 7.51 23.22
N ASP A 87 -8.25 7.59 24.40
CA ASP A 87 -7.84 8.56 25.43
C ASP A 87 -6.48 8.20 26.08
N GLY A 88 -6.07 6.94 26.05
CA GLY A 88 -4.84 6.46 26.67
C GLY A 88 -3.51 7.02 26.12
N PHE A 89 -3.57 7.77 25.03
CA PHE A 89 -2.42 8.51 24.48
C PHE A 89 -2.14 9.82 25.21
N PHE A 90 -3.16 10.39 25.84
CA PHE A 90 -3.05 11.67 26.55
C PHE A 90 -2.84 11.45 28.04
N LEU A 91 -2.06 12.34 28.66
CA LEU A 91 -1.85 12.39 30.10
C LEU A 91 -2.89 13.27 30.80
N SER A 92 -3.44 14.24 30.08
CA SER A 92 -4.56 15.06 30.54
C SER A 92 -5.89 14.50 30.06
N PRO A 93 -6.95 14.49 30.89
CA PRO A 93 -8.30 14.19 30.42
C PRO A 93 -8.78 15.08 29.26
N ASP A 94 -8.33 16.34 29.24
CA ASP A 94 -8.66 17.32 28.20
C ASP A 94 -7.63 17.34 27.06
N GLY A 95 -6.58 16.48 27.13
CA GLY A 95 -5.43 16.49 26.22
C GLY A 95 -5.78 16.32 24.76
N LYS A 96 -6.93 15.70 24.46
CA LYS A 96 -7.44 15.51 23.11
C LYS A 96 -7.90 16.79 22.41
N THR A 97 -8.27 17.82 23.21
CA THR A 97 -8.81 19.09 22.71
C THR A 97 -8.06 20.31 23.20
N ASP A 98 -7.22 20.14 24.21
CA ASP A 98 -6.41 21.21 24.80
C ASP A 98 -4.91 20.83 24.84
N PRO A 99 -4.11 21.32 23.87
CA PRO A 99 -2.68 21.05 23.83
C PRO A 99 -1.91 21.68 25.02
N SER A 100 -2.47 22.72 25.67
CA SER A 100 -1.90 23.33 26.86
C SER A 100 -2.09 22.45 28.08
N ALA A 101 -3.28 21.88 28.26
CA ALA A 101 -3.57 20.90 29.32
C ALA A 101 -2.67 19.66 29.20
N GLU A 102 -2.46 19.16 27.98
CA GLU A 102 -1.57 18.03 27.75
C GLU A 102 -0.10 18.35 28.02
N LEU A 103 0.38 19.54 27.64
CA LEU A 103 1.75 19.97 27.93
C LEU A 103 1.96 20.07 29.45
N LYS A 104 1.01 20.66 30.16
CA LYS A 104 1.02 20.76 31.63
C LYS A 104 1.06 19.38 32.29
N ALA A 105 0.23 18.46 31.86
CA ALA A 105 0.22 17.08 32.35
C ALA A 105 1.52 16.32 32.02
N THR A 106 2.08 16.54 30.83
CA THR A 106 3.36 15.95 30.42
C THR A 106 4.50 16.43 31.32
N LEU A 107 4.61 17.75 31.59
CA LEU A 107 5.63 18.30 32.51
C LEU A 107 5.53 17.67 33.90
N LYS A 108 4.32 17.54 34.46
CA LYS A 108 4.11 16.86 35.75
C LYS A 108 4.57 15.41 35.71
N ALA A 109 4.20 14.67 34.69
CA ALA A 109 4.49 13.25 34.57
C ALA A 109 6.00 12.96 34.38
N VAL A 110 6.74 13.80 33.63
CA VAL A 110 8.20 13.62 33.44
C VAL A 110 9.03 14.01 34.66
N LEU A 111 8.50 14.87 35.51
CA LEU A 111 9.11 15.29 36.78
C LEU A 111 8.71 14.40 37.98
N SER A 112 7.77 13.49 37.78
CA SER A 112 7.29 12.56 38.85
C SER A 112 8.45 11.70 39.38
N PRO A 113 8.38 11.21 40.64
CA PRO A 113 9.34 10.27 41.18
C PRO A 113 9.49 9.02 40.29
N LEU A 114 10.67 8.40 40.30
CA LEU A 114 10.94 7.21 39.51
C LEU A 114 10.08 6.05 40.01
N SER A 115 9.35 5.42 39.11
CA SER A 115 8.53 4.24 39.39
C SER A 115 9.39 2.98 39.59
N LYS A 116 8.84 1.94 40.24
CA LYS A 116 9.52 0.64 40.39
C LYS A 116 9.85 -0.01 39.06
N ASP A 117 8.97 0.14 38.06
CA ASP A 117 9.24 -0.23 36.68
C ASP A 117 9.57 1.02 35.87
N PRO A 118 10.83 1.20 35.46
CA PRO A 118 11.25 2.39 34.70
C PRO A 118 10.49 2.53 33.39
N ASN A 119 10.05 1.43 32.77
CA ASN A 119 9.33 1.49 31.50
C ASN A 119 7.94 2.11 31.62
N GLN A 120 7.36 2.16 32.84
CA GLN A 120 6.08 2.82 33.10
C GLN A 120 6.21 4.32 33.33
N HIS A 121 7.41 4.83 33.58
CA HIS A 121 7.64 6.26 33.78
C HIS A 121 7.40 7.05 32.49
N ALA A 122 6.86 8.27 32.60
CA ALA A 122 6.54 9.12 31.44
C ALA A 122 7.74 9.40 30.53
N ARG A 123 8.95 9.54 31.09
CA ARG A 123 10.19 9.72 30.31
C ARG A 123 10.54 8.54 29.40
N CYS A 124 10.05 7.32 29.71
CA CYS A 124 10.25 6.14 28.90
C CYS A 124 9.08 5.85 27.95
N LYS A 125 7.86 6.24 28.33
CA LYS A 125 6.68 6.11 27.47
C LYS A 125 6.58 7.20 26.41
N PHE A 126 6.80 8.45 26.82
CA PHE A 126 6.64 9.64 26.00
C PHE A 126 8.00 10.29 25.70
N ILE A 127 8.88 9.49 25.12
CA ILE A 127 10.29 9.84 24.89
C ILE A 127 10.43 11.03 23.92
N ALA A 128 9.58 11.11 22.88
CA ALA A 128 9.60 12.20 21.91
C ALA A 128 9.19 13.52 22.57
N ARG A 129 8.09 13.51 23.32
CA ARG A 129 7.60 14.68 24.08
C ARG A 129 8.64 15.15 25.09
N PHE A 130 9.20 14.21 25.86
CA PHE A 130 10.23 14.53 26.86
C PHE A 130 11.49 15.13 26.24
N ASN A 131 12.05 14.51 25.19
CA ASN A 131 13.26 15.03 24.54
C ASN A 131 13.04 16.41 23.92
N TRP A 132 11.89 16.63 23.29
CA TRP A 132 11.57 17.93 22.73
C TRP A 132 11.42 19.00 23.83
N LEU A 133 10.69 18.74 24.91
CA LEU A 133 10.55 19.65 26.04
C LEU A 133 11.92 19.97 26.66
N ARG A 134 12.79 18.96 26.84
CA ARG A 134 14.13 19.13 27.38
C ARG A 134 15.02 20.00 26.49
N SER A 135 14.81 19.97 25.17
CA SER A 135 15.53 20.86 24.25
C SER A 135 14.95 22.27 24.16
N SER A 136 13.73 22.49 24.65
CA SER A 136 12.99 23.74 24.54
C SER A 136 12.92 24.52 25.87
N LEU A 137 13.22 23.88 27.01
CA LEU A 137 13.10 24.41 28.35
C LEU A 137 14.36 24.14 29.16
N ASP A 138 14.65 25.00 30.16
CA ASP A 138 15.81 24.90 31.05
C ASP A 138 15.58 23.86 32.15
N PHE A 139 15.54 22.57 31.79
CA PHE A 139 15.40 21.50 32.75
C PHE A 139 16.60 21.42 33.69
N PRO A 140 16.41 21.27 35.02
CA PRO A 140 17.50 20.94 35.92
C PRO A 140 18.07 19.56 35.58
N GLU A 141 19.22 19.23 36.15
CA GLU A 141 19.80 17.91 36.05
C GLU A 141 18.86 16.86 36.70
N LEU A 142 18.27 16.01 35.87
CA LEU A 142 17.36 14.96 36.32
C LEU A 142 18.13 13.65 36.58
N PRO A 143 17.69 12.82 37.54
CA PRO A 143 18.26 11.51 37.75
C PRO A 143 18.24 10.70 36.46
N LYS A 144 19.34 9.99 36.16
CA LYS A 144 19.41 9.11 34.98
C LYS A 144 18.36 8.02 35.11
N LEU A 145 17.64 7.77 34.03
CA LEU A 145 16.63 6.73 33.92
C LEU A 145 16.93 5.90 32.67
N ALA A 146 17.19 4.62 32.88
CA ALA A 146 17.27 3.65 31.77
C ALA A 146 15.84 3.27 31.32
N CYS A 147 15.64 3.12 30.00
CA CYS A 147 14.39 2.70 29.39
C CYS A 147 14.58 1.37 28.66
N PRO A 148 14.73 0.23 29.37
CA PRO A 148 15.22 -1.03 28.79
C PRO A 148 14.39 -1.55 27.62
N LEU A 149 13.05 -1.34 27.64
CA LEU A 149 12.19 -1.76 26.54
C LEU A 149 12.43 -0.92 25.29
N PHE A 150 12.51 0.42 25.45
CA PHE A 150 12.80 1.32 24.35
C PHE A 150 14.21 1.07 23.78
N GLU A 151 15.22 0.98 24.66
CA GLU A 151 16.63 0.76 24.26
C GLU A 151 16.79 -0.55 23.46
N ARG A 152 16.13 -1.62 23.91
CA ARG A 152 16.13 -2.92 23.21
C ARG A 152 15.39 -2.86 21.87
N TRP A 153 14.27 -2.13 21.82
CA TRP A 153 13.47 -2.00 20.61
C TRP A 153 14.17 -1.13 19.59
N SER A 154 14.62 0.06 19.96
CA SER A 154 15.19 1.05 19.06
C SER A 154 16.60 0.71 18.60
N ASN A 155 17.39 0.09 19.49
CA ASN A 155 18.82 -0.24 19.26
C ASN A 155 19.60 0.92 18.62
N LEU A 156 19.40 2.15 19.12
CA LEU A 156 19.90 3.39 18.51
C LEU A 156 21.42 3.43 18.39
N GLU A 157 22.17 2.80 19.29
CA GLU A 157 23.63 2.75 19.25
C GLU A 157 24.17 2.09 17.97
N GLU A 158 23.41 1.16 17.42
CA GLU A 158 23.77 0.46 16.20
C GLU A 158 22.95 0.89 14.98
N ALA A 159 22.08 1.89 15.14
CA ALA A 159 21.25 2.39 14.04
C ALA A 159 22.11 2.90 12.88
N THR A 160 21.76 2.52 11.65
CA THR A 160 22.44 2.98 10.43
C THR A 160 21.55 3.83 9.55
N GLY A 161 20.25 3.87 9.82
CA GLY A 161 19.30 4.64 9.05
C GLY A 161 17.89 4.07 9.13
N ILE A 162 17.01 4.75 8.43
CA ILE A 162 15.61 4.35 8.24
C ILE A 162 15.39 4.16 6.74
N SER A 163 14.64 3.13 6.37
CA SER A 163 14.18 2.93 4.99
C SER A 163 12.66 2.92 4.95
N ILE A 164 12.09 3.53 3.91
CA ILE A 164 10.68 3.29 3.57
C ILE A 164 10.62 2.10 2.62
N VAL A 165 9.66 1.20 2.85
CA VAL A 165 9.44 0.03 1.99
C VAL A 165 8.06 0.16 1.36
N PHE A 166 8.05 0.32 0.04
CA PHE A 166 6.83 0.27 -0.75
C PHE A 166 6.55 -1.17 -1.17
N VAL A 167 5.37 -1.66 -0.86
CA VAL A 167 4.85 -2.96 -1.26
C VAL A 167 3.92 -2.75 -2.44
N SER A 168 4.18 -3.39 -3.58
CA SER A 168 3.38 -3.21 -4.80
C SER A 168 1.90 -3.57 -4.61
N ALA A 169 1.06 -3.12 -5.54
CA ALA A 169 -0.40 -3.34 -5.52
C ALA A 169 -0.81 -4.82 -5.41
N TYR A 170 -1.96 -5.07 -4.79
CA TYR A 170 -2.57 -6.39 -4.70
C TYR A 170 -4.07 -6.33 -4.95
N LEU A 171 -4.49 -6.74 -6.13
CA LEU A 171 -5.87 -6.57 -6.61
C LEU A 171 -6.87 -7.57 -6.03
N LYS A 172 -6.41 -8.55 -5.24
CA LYS A 172 -7.30 -9.52 -4.55
C LYS A 172 -7.86 -8.98 -3.22
N ASN A 173 -7.36 -7.82 -2.77
CA ASN A 173 -7.80 -7.18 -1.52
C ASN A 173 -8.00 -5.67 -1.74
N PRO A 174 -9.21 -5.12 -1.52
CA PRO A 174 -9.51 -3.69 -1.72
C PRO A 174 -8.57 -2.74 -0.98
N ALA A 175 -8.22 -3.03 0.28
CA ALA A 175 -7.31 -2.19 1.07
C ALA A 175 -5.87 -2.19 0.56
N SER A 176 -5.46 -3.21 -0.19
CA SER A 176 -4.11 -3.36 -0.74
C SER A 176 -4.00 -3.01 -2.21
N THR A 177 -5.11 -2.55 -2.83
CA THR A 177 -5.20 -2.24 -4.26
C THR A 177 -4.19 -1.17 -4.69
N PHE A 178 -3.87 -0.22 -3.82
CA PHE A 178 -2.92 0.87 -4.11
C PHE A 178 -1.50 0.62 -3.58
N GLY A 179 -1.24 -0.58 -3.08
CA GLY A 179 0.03 -0.88 -2.43
C GLY A 179 -0.02 -0.65 -0.91
N HIS A 180 1.16 -0.69 -0.29
CA HIS A 180 1.32 -0.48 1.14
C HIS A 180 2.66 0.16 1.46
N LEU A 181 2.78 0.85 2.60
CA LEU A 181 4.03 1.43 3.09
C LEU A 181 4.39 0.89 4.46
N LEU A 182 5.68 0.59 4.63
CA LEU A 182 6.29 0.17 5.88
C LEU A 182 7.50 1.07 6.17
N LEU A 183 7.83 1.23 7.43
CA LEU A 183 9.05 1.93 7.85
C LEU A 183 9.99 0.93 8.54
N LYS A 184 11.18 0.72 7.96
CA LYS A 184 12.16 -0.25 8.42
C LYS A 184 13.34 0.47 9.09
N PHE A 185 13.69 0.06 10.32
CA PHE A 185 14.83 0.58 11.07
C PHE A 185 16.07 -0.25 10.79
N ASN A 186 17.09 0.33 10.18
CA ASN A 186 18.33 -0.34 9.81
C ASN A 186 19.37 -0.24 10.92
N SER A 187 20.23 -1.25 11.07
CA SER A 187 21.26 -1.31 12.10
C SER A 187 22.49 -2.08 11.63
N ARG A 188 23.66 -1.77 12.20
CA ARG A 188 24.95 -2.41 11.88
C ARG A 188 25.08 -3.83 12.42
N ASN A 189 24.30 -4.19 13.44
CA ASN A 189 24.51 -5.43 14.17
C ASN A 189 24.46 -6.64 13.24
N ARG A 190 25.64 -7.29 13.06
CA ARG A 190 25.82 -8.50 12.24
C ARG A 190 25.34 -9.77 12.95
N HIS A 191 25.13 -9.75 14.27
CA HIS A 191 24.59 -10.90 15.01
C HIS A 191 23.16 -11.23 14.61
N PHE A 192 22.39 -10.26 14.14
CA PHE A 192 21.12 -10.48 13.47
C PHE A 192 21.28 -10.52 11.95
N GLY A 193 22.36 -11.02 11.47
CA GLY A 193 22.92 -11.39 10.16
C GLY A 193 22.21 -10.98 8.87
N HIS A 194 20.93 -10.62 8.90
CA HIS A 194 20.13 -10.37 7.72
C HIS A 194 19.23 -9.14 7.90
N SER A 195 19.15 -8.33 6.86
CA SER A 195 18.17 -7.25 6.67
C SER A 195 16.74 -7.68 7.04
N LEU A 196 16.42 -8.97 6.97
CA LEU A 196 15.12 -9.55 7.27
C LEU A 196 14.75 -9.53 8.77
N LEU A 197 15.72 -9.47 9.70
CA LEU A 197 15.46 -9.48 11.14
C LEU A 197 15.27 -8.07 11.74
N ARG A 198 15.25 -7.03 10.92
CA ARG A 198 15.13 -5.64 11.38
C ARG A 198 13.72 -5.30 11.83
N PRO A 199 13.57 -4.52 12.91
CA PRO A 199 12.27 -3.98 13.29
C PRO A 199 11.67 -3.18 12.15
N THR A 200 10.40 -3.38 11.89
CA THR A 200 9.68 -2.71 10.82
C THR A 200 8.32 -2.32 11.33
N LEU A 201 8.01 -1.04 11.21
CA LEU A 201 6.76 -0.46 11.61
C LEU A 201 5.74 -0.58 10.48
N ASN A 202 4.56 -0.99 10.83
CA ASN A 202 3.38 -1.08 9.98
C ASN A 202 2.25 -0.25 10.59
N TYR A 203 1.41 0.34 9.74
CA TYR A 203 0.13 0.91 10.15
C TYR A 203 -0.98 0.26 9.34
N GLY A 204 -1.98 -0.27 10.02
CA GLY A 204 -3.07 -1.01 9.37
C GLY A 204 -4.38 -0.93 10.13
N ALA A 205 -5.48 -1.23 9.43
CA ALA A 205 -6.81 -1.33 10.01
C ALA A 205 -6.94 -2.57 10.91
N MET A 206 -7.60 -2.43 12.03
CA MET A 206 -8.04 -3.52 12.88
C MET A 206 -9.37 -4.07 12.32
N ILE A 207 -9.25 -5.06 11.44
CA ILE A 207 -10.37 -5.62 10.69
C ILE A 207 -11.08 -6.67 11.55
N ASN A 208 -12.42 -6.65 11.53
CA ASN A 208 -13.20 -7.75 12.09
C ASN A 208 -13.17 -8.94 11.10
N PRO A 209 -12.66 -10.12 11.50
CA PRO A 209 -12.59 -11.29 10.64
C PRO A 209 -13.94 -11.77 10.09
N ASP A 210 -15.05 -11.43 10.74
CA ASP A 210 -16.41 -11.83 10.36
C ASP A 210 -17.03 -10.91 9.29
N ASP A 211 -16.38 -9.80 8.93
CA ASP A 211 -16.89 -8.90 7.91
C ASP A 211 -16.82 -9.55 6.53
N ASN A 212 -17.96 -9.57 5.83
CA ASN A 212 -17.95 -9.97 4.43
C ASN A 212 -17.27 -8.89 3.55
N PRO A 213 -16.80 -9.24 2.34
CA PRO A 213 -16.03 -8.32 1.48
C PRO A 213 -16.74 -6.99 1.17
N PHE A 214 -18.07 -6.98 1.10
CA PHE A 214 -18.84 -5.78 0.82
C PHE A 214 -18.89 -4.85 2.05
N ILE A 215 -19.18 -5.39 3.24
CA ILE A 215 -19.14 -4.64 4.50
C ILE A 215 -17.73 -4.12 4.77
N TYR A 216 -16.73 -4.96 4.52
CA TYR A 216 -15.32 -4.58 4.64
C TYR A 216 -14.98 -3.36 3.77
N ALA A 217 -15.39 -3.37 2.49
CA ALA A 217 -15.16 -2.26 1.59
C ALA A 217 -15.89 -0.97 2.06
N LEU A 218 -17.16 -1.08 2.45
CA LEU A 218 -17.94 0.07 2.94
C LEU A 218 -17.34 0.68 4.21
N ARG A 219 -17.02 -0.14 5.21
CA ARG A 219 -16.39 0.33 6.46
C ARG A 219 -15.04 0.99 6.18
N GLY A 220 -14.23 0.41 5.32
CA GLY A 220 -12.95 0.99 4.94
C GLY A 220 -13.06 2.32 4.21
N LEU A 221 -14.11 2.52 3.40
CA LEU A 221 -14.35 3.78 2.70
C LEU A 221 -14.85 4.90 3.63
N PHE A 222 -15.66 4.54 4.64
CA PHE A 222 -16.38 5.53 5.47
C PHE A 222 -15.86 5.61 6.93
N GLY A 223 -14.68 5.04 7.23
CA GLY A 223 -14.04 5.16 8.55
C GLY A 223 -14.65 4.25 9.62
N GLY A 224 -15.13 3.08 9.24
CA GLY A 224 -15.71 2.09 10.15
C GLY A 224 -14.70 1.17 10.84
N TYR A 225 -13.39 1.42 10.67
CA TYR A 225 -12.30 0.70 11.34
C TYR A 225 -11.41 1.66 12.09
N GLU A 226 -10.81 1.17 13.17
CA GLU A 226 -9.69 1.81 13.82
C GLU A 226 -8.38 1.27 13.23
N GLY A 227 -7.40 2.13 13.11
CA GLY A 227 -6.04 1.79 12.67
C GLY A 227 -5.05 1.98 13.80
N SER A 228 -4.03 1.15 13.84
CA SER A 228 -2.94 1.27 14.82
C SER A 228 -1.59 0.95 14.19
N PHE A 229 -0.54 1.46 14.85
CA PHE A 229 0.83 1.07 14.53
C PHE A 229 1.16 -0.26 15.19
N THR A 230 1.86 -1.11 14.45
CA THR A 230 2.39 -2.39 14.93
C THR A 230 3.85 -2.52 14.48
N ASP A 231 4.66 -3.19 15.25
CA ASP A 231 6.03 -3.50 14.88
C ASP A 231 6.23 -5.01 14.81
N GLU A 232 6.91 -5.42 13.77
CA GLU A 232 7.34 -6.79 13.59
C GLU A 232 8.71 -6.83 12.89
N ARG A 233 9.30 -8.01 12.81
CA ARG A 233 10.51 -8.19 12.04
C ARG A 233 10.21 -8.19 10.55
N PHE A 234 11.08 -7.59 9.73
CA PHE A 234 10.87 -7.43 8.30
C PHE A 234 10.60 -8.77 7.58
N TYR A 235 11.15 -9.87 8.07
CA TYR A 235 10.90 -11.18 7.46
C TYR A 235 9.42 -11.58 7.48
N ASN A 236 8.65 -11.21 8.51
CA ASN A 236 7.21 -11.47 8.59
C ASN A 236 6.49 -10.75 7.46
N PHE A 237 6.79 -9.47 7.25
CA PHE A 237 6.21 -8.71 6.15
C PHE A 237 6.65 -9.23 4.78
N ASN A 238 7.93 -9.61 4.63
CA ASN A 238 8.42 -10.25 3.40
C ASN A 238 7.71 -11.59 3.16
N HIS A 239 7.47 -12.37 4.21
CA HIS A 239 6.73 -13.63 4.09
C HIS A 239 5.28 -13.40 3.69
N ILE A 240 4.58 -12.46 4.33
CA ILE A 240 3.18 -12.14 4.00
C ILE A 240 3.09 -11.59 2.58
N TYR A 241 3.82 -10.54 2.27
CA TYR A 241 3.68 -9.82 1.00
C TYR A 241 4.46 -10.47 -0.14
N GLY A 242 5.74 -10.75 0.06
CA GLY A 242 6.63 -11.27 -0.99
C GLY A 242 6.39 -12.74 -1.32
N GLU A 243 6.22 -13.56 -0.29
CA GLU A 243 6.07 -15.00 -0.46
C GLU A 243 4.60 -15.42 -0.63
N ASN A 244 3.69 -14.87 0.21
CA ASN A 244 2.29 -15.28 0.23
C ASN A 244 1.42 -14.55 -0.78
N GLU A 245 1.53 -13.25 -0.90
CA GLU A 245 0.73 -12.43 -1.81
C GLU A 245 1.42 -12.23 -3.17
N SER A 246 2.67 -12.66 -3.31
CA SER A 246 3.48 -12.52 -4.53
C SER A 246 3.63 -11.06 -4.97
N ARG A 247 3.85 -10.15 -4.04
CA ARG A 247 4.05 -8.71 -4.26
C ARG A 247 5.54 -8.38 -4.19
N ASP A 248 6.00 -7.53 -5.11
CA ASP A 248 7.34 -6.97 -5.03
C ASP A 248 7.44 -5.92 -3.92
N LEU A 249 8.57 -5.89 -3.22
CA LEU A 249 8.87 -4.87 -2.23
C LEU A 249 10.02 -4.00 -2.71
N TRP A 250 9.87 -2.68 -2.58
CA TRP A 250 10.88 -1.70 -2.96
C TRP A 250 11.36 -0.96 -1.71
N GLU A 251 12.59 -1.23 -1.31
CA GLU A 251 13.22 -0.58 -0.16
C GLU A 251 13.99 0.66 -0.61
N TYR A 252 13.65 1.81 -0.04
CA TYR A 252 14.31 3.09 -0.28
C TYR A 252 14.94 3.58 1.03
N PRO A 253 16.29 3.59 1.15
CA PRO A 253 16.96 4.24 2.27
C PRO A 253 16.63 5.73 2.29
N LEU A 254 16.47 6.30 3.49
CA LEU A 254 16.22 7.72 3.68
C LEU A 254 17.50 8.43 4.09
N ASN A 255 17.82 9.54 3.43
CA ASN A 255 18.97 10.40 3.73
C ASN A 255 18.63 11.35 4.89
N LEU A 256 18.42 10.79 6.08
CA LEU A 256 18.18 11.48 7.33
C LEU A 256 19.47 11.62 8.14
N THR A 257 19.65 12.77 8.80
CA THR A 257 20.73 12.92 9.80
C THR A 257 20.46 12.04 11.03
N PRO A 258 21.47 11.73 11.86
CA PRO A 258 21.25 10.98 13.10
C PRO A 258 20.17 11.60 14.00
N ASP A 259 20.17 12.93 14.17
CA ASP A 259 19.17 13.62 14.98
C ASP A 259 17.75 13.46 14.42
N GLN A 260 17.60 13.55 13.09
CA GLN A 260 16.33 13.32 12.43
C GLN A 260 15.85 11.87 12.61
N GLN A 261 16.77 10.90 12.53
CA GLN A 261 16.43 9.49 12.80
C GLN A 261 15.98 9.30 14.25
N TYR A 262 16.60 9.96 15.22
CA TYR A 262 16.18 9.93 16.62
C TYR A 262 14.77 10.48 16.81
N LEU A 263 14.46 11.63 16.23
CA LEU A 263 13.13 12.24 16.34
C LEU A 263 12.03 11.31 15.80
N VAL A 264 12.24 10.72 14.61
CA VAL A 264 11.30 9.74 14.04
C VAL A 264 11.18 8.50 14.92
N THR A 265 12.29 7.97 15.42
CA THR A 265 12.31 6.75 16.25
C THR A 265 11.62 6.97 17.60
N PHE A 266 11.84 8.13 18.23
CA PHE A 266 11.20 8.47 19.51
C PHE A 266 9.68 8.54 19.36
N HIS A 267 9.20 9.20 18.31
CA HIS A 267 7.77 9.30 18.09
C HIS A 267 7.15 7.96 17.67
N ALA A 268 7.83 7.17 16.83
CA ALA A 268 7.40 5.81 16.50
C ALA A 268 7.19 4.95 17.75
N TRP A 269 8.05 5.08 18.76
CA TRP A 269 7.90 4.41 20.04
C TRP A 269 6.63 4.83 20.78
N GLU A 270 6.30 6.12 20.80
CA GLU A 270 5.06 6.62 21.43
C GLU A 270 3.82 6.07 20.71
N LEU A 271 3.85 6.01 19.39
CA LEU A 271 2.74 5.48 18.59
C LEU A 271 2.49 4.00 18.82
N LEU A 272 3.52 3.23 19.15
CA LEU A 272 3.40 1.82 19.52
C LEU A 272 2.75 1.59 20.90
N GLN A 273 2.55 2.64 21.72
CA GLN A 273 1.84 2.56 23.00
C GLN A 273 0.31 2.44 22.82
N LYS A 274 -0.15 1.68 21.83
CA LYS A 274 -1.57 1.40 21.51
C LYS A 274 -2.36 2.64 21.07
N VAL A 275 -1.71 3.54 20.34
CA VAL A 275 -2.38 4.69 19.74
C VAL A 275 -3.29 4.21 18.61
N GLN A 276 -4.53 4.74 18.58
CA GLN A 276 -5.53 4.38 17.58
C GLN A 276 -6.02 5.64 16.87
N PHE A 277 -6.26 5.46 15.54
CA PHE A 277 -6.81 6.49 14.67
C PHE A 277 -8.00 5.91 13.90
N THR A 278 -8.89 6.75 13.38
CA THR A 278 -9.88 6.29 12.41
C THR A 278 -9.19 5.94 11.11
N TYR A 279 -9.47 4.76 10.57
CA TYR A 279 -8.84 4.28 9.32
C TYR A 279 -9.77 4.47 8.13
N TYR A 280 -9.26 5.08 7.06
CA TYR A 280 -9.93 5.22 5.78
C TYR A 280 -9.05 4.67 4.67
N PHE A 281 -9.62 3.90 3.72
CA PHE A 281 -8.83 3.32 2.63
C PHE A 281 -8.13 4.35 1.76
N PHE A 282 -8.72 5.53 1.57
CA PHE A 282 -8.20 6.57 0.68
C PHE A 282 -7.63 7.80 1.38
N LEU A 283 -7.96 8.03 2.65
CA LEU A 283 -7.59 9.25 3.38
C LEU A 283 -6.52 8.94 4.42
N ASP A 284 -6.92 8.56 5.62
CA ASP A 284 -6.05 8.30 6.76
C ASP A 284 -5.62 6.82 6.79
N ASN A 285 -4.87 6.42 5.77
CA ASN A 285 -4.35 5.07 5.60
C ASN A 285 -2.87 4.96 5.99
N CYS A 286 -2.24 3.82 5.68
CA CYS A 286 -0.83 3.58 5.95
C CYS A 286 0.09 4.64 5.33
N ALA A 287 -0.22 5.11 4.13
CA ALA A 287 0.60 6.10 3.44
C ALA A 287 0.58 7.46 4.15
N TYR A 288 -0.62 7.91 4.54
CA TYR A 288 -0.78 9.15 5.29
C TYR A 288 -0.02 9.11 6.62
N ARG A 289 -0.24 8.07 7.43
CA ARG A 289 0.39 7.96 8.76
C ARG A 289 1.89 7.74 8.71
N MET A 290 2.41 7.05 7.68
CA MET A 290 3.86 6.93 7.48
C MET A 290 4.48 8.25 7.05
N ALA A 291 3.84 9.04 6.19
CA ALA A 291 4.31 10.37 5.83
C ALA A 291 4.31 11.31 7.04
N GLU A 292 3.23 11.31 7.83
CA GLU A 292 3.12 12.10 9.06
C GLU A 292 4.21 11.73 10.08
N LEU A 293 4.49 10.44 10.27
CA LEU A 293 5.58 9.99 11.13
C LEU A 293 6.94 10.47 10.62
N LEU A 294 7.19 10.43 9.31
CA LEU A 294 8.45 10.93 8.74
C LEU A 294 8.58 12.46 8.87
N GLU A 295 7.48 13.19 8.91
CA GLU A 295 7.47 14.65 9.14
C GLU A 295 8.01 15.03 10.54
N MET A 296 8.07 14.08 11.47
CA MET A 296 8.68 14.27 12.78
C MET A 296 10.20 14.47 12.71
N ALA A 297 10.85 14.15 11.60
CA ALA A 297 12.26 14.44 11.38
C ALA A 297 12.59 15.95 11.42
N TRP A 298 11.57 16.80 11.35
CA TRP A 298 11.73 18.27 11.36
C TRP A 298 10.83 18.92 12.41
N THR A 299 11.44 19.76 13.23
CA THR A 299 10.76 20.48 14.32
C THR A 299 10.00 21.72 13.85
N ASP A 300 10.10 22.07 12.56
CA ASP A 300 9.39 23.18 11.92
C ASP A 300 8.04 22.74 11.31
N THR A 301 7.46 23.59 10.45
CA THR A 301 6.20 23.32 9.75
C THR A 301 6.34 22.43 8.50
N THR A 302 7.48 21.78 8.31
CA THR A 302 7.72 20.90 7.16
C THR A 302 6.65 19.83 7.04
N ARG A 303 6.08 19.68 5.84
CA ARG A 303 5.11 18.66 5.47
C ARG A 303 5.57 17.93 4.21
N ILE A 304 5.48 16.60 4.22
CA ILE A 304 5.71 15.72 3.07
C ILE A 304 4.40 15.55 2.32
N ASN A 305 3.33 15.25 3.06
CA ASN A 305 2.00 15.14 2.51
C ASN A 305 1.35 16.52 2.55
N THR A 306 1.72 17.37 1.59
CA THR A 306 1.23 18.76 1.52
C THR A 306 -0.30 18.80 1.46
N SER A 307 -0.86 19.72 2.26
CA SER A 307 -2.28 20.07 2.28
C SER A 307 -2.82 20.29 0.86
N GLY A 308 -3.88 19.59 0.50
CA GLY A 308 -4.51 19.64 -0.83
C GLY A 308 -4.65 18.27 -1.48
N ALA A 309 -3.94 17.25 -1.01
CA ALA A 309 -4.24 15.88 -1.38
C ALA A 309 -5.47 15.41 -0.61
N ILE A 310 -6.58 15.25 -1.32
CA ILE A 310 -7.85 14.72 -0.79
C ILE A 310 -7.69 13.23 -0.39
N TRP A 311 -6.57 12.58 -0.79
CA TRP A 311 -6.25 11.18 -0.53
C TRP A 311 -4.75 10.95 -0.41
N ALA A 312 -4.38 9.88 0.28
CA ALA A 312 -3.02 9.40 0.39
C ALA A 312 -2.87 8.05 -0.32
N ILE A 313 -2.12 8.02 -1.42
CA ILE A 313 -1.78 6.79 -2.14
C ILE A 313 -0.35 6.41 -1.80
N PRO A 314 -0.06 5.14 -1.46
CA PRO A 314 1.28 4.72 -1.05
C PRO A 314 2.40 5.11 -2.03
N VAL A 315 2.19 4.91 -3.32
CA VAL A 315 3.20 5.30 -4.33
C VAL A 315 3.36 6.81 -4.45
N ASP A 316 2.30 7.61 -4.25
CA ASP A 316 2.35 9.08 -4.27
C ASP A 316 3.27 9.63 -3.16
N VAL A 317 3.20 9.05 -1.97
CA VAL A 317 4.12 9.41 -0.88
C VAL A 317 5.58 9.15 -1.29
N VAL A 318 5.87 8.03 -1.97
CA VAL A 318 7.23 7.73 -2.44
C VAL A 318 7.68 8.74 -3.51
N PHE A 319 6.79 9.16 -4.43
CA PHE A 319 7.08 10.24 -5.39
C PHE A 319 7.35 11.58 -4.70
N LYS A 320 6.54 11.93 -3.69
CA LYS A 320 6.74 13.15 -2.89
C LYS A 320 8.08 13.13 -2.16
N LEU A 321 8.45 12.00 -1.55
CA LEU A 321 9.75 11.81 -0.91
C LEU A 321 10.92 11.93 -1.90
N LYS A 322 10.77 11.44 -3.15
CA LYS A 322 11.77 11.60 -4.22
C LYS A 322 11.97 13.07 -4.62
N LYS A 323 10.85 13.81 -4.72
CA LYS A 323 10.87 15.25 -5.07
C LYS A 323 11.27 16.13 -3.88
N PHE A 324 11.15 15.61 -2.65
CA PHE A 324 11.43 16.37 -1.44
C PHE A 324 12.92 16.68 -1.29
N LYS A 325 13.26 17.97 -1.25
CA LYS A 325 14.58 18.50 -0.95
C LYS A 325 14.44 19.60 0.08
N ARG A 326 15.13 19.46 1.19
CA ARG A 326 15.15 20.53 2.20
C ARG A 326 15.96 21.74 1.74
N ASN A 327 17.07 21.49 1.04
CA ASN A 327 17.94 22.52 0.47
C ASN A 327 18.15 22.19 -1.01
N THR A 328 18.26 23.20 -1.85
CA THR A 328 18.48 23.07 -3.31
C THR A 328 19.78 22.30 -3.63
N GLU A 329 20.79 22.35 -2.77
CA GLU A 329 22.10 21.71 -2.96
C GLU A 329 22.27 20.37 -2.21
N GLY A 330 21.30 19.99 -1.35
CA GLY A 330 21.36 18.75 -0.57
C GLY A 330 20.99 17.51 -1.41
N PRO A 331 21.38 16.28 -0.96
CA PRO A 331 20.91 15.06 -1.58
C PRO A 331 19.39 14.95 -1.44
N PRO A 332 18.71 14.29 -2.38
CA PRO A 332 17.28 14.00 -2.24
C PRO A 332 17.05 13.15 -0.98
N LEU A 333 15.89 13.30 -0.35
CA LEU A 333 15.56 12.52 0.86
C LEU A 333 15.56 11.02 0.58
N LEU A 334 15.11 10.62 -0.62
CA LEU A 334 15.06 9.22 -1.03
C LEU A 334 16.39 8.79 -1.64
N GLY A 335 17.01 7.75 -1.06
CA GLY A 335 18.19 7.08 -1.61
C GLY A 335 17.85 6.11 -2.75
N SER A 336 18.85 5.41 -3.27
CA SER A 336 18.69 4.46 -4.38
C SER A 336 17.81 3.28 -4.00
N PRO A 337 16.81 2.92 -4.81
CA PRO A 337 15.88 1.85 -4.54
C PRO A 337 16.55 0.47 -4.61
N LYS A 338 16.07 -0.44 -3.77
CA LYS A 338 16.43 -1.86 -3.81
C LYS A 338 15.19 -2.69 -4.00
N LEU A 339 15.13 -3.49 -5.07
CA LEU A 339 14.07 -4.45 -5.29
C LEU A 339 14.29 -5.69 -4.41
N ILE A 340 13.25 -6.11 -3.72
CA ILE A 340 13.10 -7.41 -3.08
C ILE A 340 12.00 -8.12 -3.86
N PRO A 341 12.37 -9.02 -4.80
CA PRO A 341 11.43 -9.62 -5.72
C PRO A 341 10.49 -10.59 -5.03
N SER A 342 9.24 -10.60 -5.47
CA SER A 342 8.21 -11.54 -5.05
C SER A 342 8.58 -12.98 -5.43
N ARG A 343 7.89 -13.93 -4.81
CA ARG A 343 8.06 -15.35 -5.14
C ARG A 343 7.77 -15.63 -6.61
N GLN A 344 6.69 -15.06 -7.14
CA GLN A 344 6.34 -15.20 -8.55
C GLN A 344 7.42 -14.64 -9.47
N ARG A 345 7.92 -13.43 -9.19
CA ARG A 345 9.00 -12.83 -9.98
C ARG A 345 10.28 -13.67 -9.94
N LYS A 346 10.65 -14.21 -8.77
CA LYS A 346 11.80 -15.11 -8.64
C LYS A 346 11.65 -16.35 -9.54
N LEU A 347 10.46 -16.97 -9.50
CA LEU A 347 10.17 -18.12 -10.37
C LEU A 347 10.29 -17.74 -11.85
N GLN A 348 9.67 -16.66 -12.27
CA GLN A 348 9.70 -16.19 -13.66
C GLN A 348 11.13 -15.89 -14.13
N GLN A 349 11.92 -15.19 -13.33
CA GLN A 349 13.33 -14.91 -13.64
C GLN A 349 14.16 -16.19 -13.74
N ARG A 350 13.89 -17.19 -12.92
CA ARG A 350 14.61 -18.46 -12.96
C ARG A 350 14.24 -19.30 -14.18
N VAL A 351 12.94 -19.35 -14.52
CA VAL A 351 12.47 -20.04 -15.72
C VAL A 351 13.01 -19.37 -17.00
N ALA A 352 13.11 -18.04 -17.01
CA ALA A 352 13.68 -17.30 -18.13
C ALA A 352 15.20 -17.58 -18.38
N GLN A 353 15.90 -18.16 -17.40
CA GLN A 353 17.30 -18.59 -17.57
C GLN A 353 17.42 -19.97 -18.25
N LEU A 354 16.33 -20.72 -18.30
CA LEU A 354 16.28 -22.05 -18.91
C LEU A 354 16.10 -21.94 -20.42
N ASN A 355 16.81 -22.74 -21.20
CA ASN A 355 16.52 -22.92 -22.61
C ASN A 355 15.25 -23.76 -22.82
N GLU A 356 14.76 -23.87 -24.07
CA GLU A 356 13.49 -24.55 -24.37
C GLU A 356 13.48 -26.01 -23.92
N ALA A 357 14.59 -26.75 -24.09
CA ALA A 357 14.69 -28.16 -23.67
C ALA A 357 14.65 -28.30 -22.14
N GLU A 358 15.31 -27.38 -21.42
CA GLU A 358 15.32 -27.33 -19.95
C GLU A 358 13.94 -26.93 -19.39
N GLN A 359 13.24 -26.00 -20.05
CA GLN A 359 11.86 -25.63 -19.70
C GLN A 359 10.88 -26.78 -19.91
N GLU A 360 11.06 -27.54 -21.02
CA GLU A 360 10.22 -28.71 -21.26
C GLU A 360 10.49 -29.80 -20.21
N GLN A 361 11.75 -30.04 -19.85
CA GLN A 361 12.08 -30.94 -18.77
C GLN A 361 11.53 -30.50 -17.42
N LEU A 362 11.54 -29.20 -17.14
CA LEU A 362 10.89 -28.64 -15.92
C LEU A 362 9.38 -28.92 -15.92
N ARG A 363 8.67 -28.76 -17.05
CA ARG A 363 7.22 -29.07 -17.15
C ARG A 363 6.96 -30.55 -16.86
N LYS A 364 7.76 -31.46 -17.41
CA LYS A 364 7.67 -32.89 -17.15
C LYS A 364 7.88 -33.24 -15.67
N LEU A 365 8.86 -32.60 -15.01
CA LEU A 365 9.11 -32.80 -13.58
C LEU A 365 8.02 -32.19 -12.68
N ILE A 366 7.32 -31.18 -13.13
CA ILE A 366 6.16 -30.62 -12.43
C ILE A 366 4.98 -31.59 -12.44
N GLU A 367 4.73 -32.25 -13.58
CA GLU A 367 3.66 -33.24 -13.71
C GLU A 367 4.02 -34.56 -13.03
N TYR A 368 5.29 -34.98 -13.11
CA TYR A 368 5.77 -36.29 -12.63
C TYR A 368 7.05 -36.12 -11.82
N THR A 369 6.92 -35.70 -10.55
CA THR A 369 8.05 -35.47 -9.63
C THR A 369 8.94 -36.69 -9.38
N ASN A 370 8.50 -37.89 -9.73
CA ASN A 370 9.27 -39.13 -9.58
C ASN A 370 10.35 -39.35 -10.69
N ASN A 371 10.36 -38.52 -11.73
CA ASN A 371 11.27 -38.69 -12.90
C ASN A 371 12.67 -38.08 -12.69
N LEU A 372 13.09 -37.81 -11.45
CA LEU A 372 14.45 -37.33 -11.15
C LEU A 372 15.57 -38.32 -11.52
N ASP A 373 15.23 -39.60 -11.66
CA ASP A 373 16.14 -40.67 -12.05
C ASP A 373 15.99 -41.07 -13.54
N SER A 374 15.19 -40.33 -14.33
CA SER A 374 15.00 -40.66 -15.75
C SER A 374 16.29 -40.43 -16.55
N GLU A 375 16.53 -41.27 -17.55
CA GLU A 375 17.68 -41.11 -18.47
C GLU A 375 17.65 -39.74 -19.16
N GLU A 376 16.46 -39.24 -19.50
CA GLU A 376 16.28 -37.93 -20.10
C GLU A 376 16.79 -36.81 -19.20
N PHE A 377 16.40 -36.77 -17.91
CA PHE A 377 16.87 -35.78 -16.97
C PHE A 377 18.38 -35.93 -16.68
N LEU A 378 18.87 -37.16 -16.55
CA LEU A 378 20.28 -37.43 -16.26
C LEU A 378 21.20 -37.11 -17.46
N SER A 379 20.67 -37.03 -18.68
CA SER A 379 21.43 -36.63 -19.89
C SER A 379 21.79 -35.15 -19.89
N PHE A 380 21.09 -34.29 -19.13
CA PHE A 380 21.47 -32.88 -19.02
C PHE A 380 22.77 -32.70 -18.23
N PRO A 381 23.61 -31.72 -18.60
CA PRO A 381 24.79 -31.32 -17.85
C PRO A 381 24.43 -30.97 -16.39
N GLU A 382 25.37 -31.19 -15.45
CA GLU A 382 25.13 -30.87 -14.03
C GLU A 382 24.65 -29.43 -13.76
N PRO A 383 25.21 -28.38 -14.40
CA PRO A 383 24.69 -27.03 -14.22
C PRO A 383 23.23 -26.87 -14.68
N SER A 384 22.86 -27.46 -15.82
CA SER A 384 21.48 -27.45 -16.33
C SER A 384 20.52 -28.16 -15.39
N ARG A 385 20.92 -29.35 -14.89
CA ARG A 385 20.15 -30.08 -13.87
C ARG A 385 19.95 -29.25 -12.62
N ALA A 386 20.97 -28.53 -12.17
CA ALA A 386 20.88 -27.64 -11.01
C ALA A 386 19.90 -26.48 -11.24
N LEU A 387 19.93 -25.83 -12.43
CA LEU A 387 18.97 -24.76 -12.79
C LEU A 387 17.53 -25.27 -12.82
N ILE A 388 17.30 -26.42 -13.46
CA ILE A 388 15.97 -27.03 -13.54
C ILE A 388 15.42 -27.35 -12.15
N LEU A 389 16.25 -27.94 -11.26
CA LEU A 389 15.83 -28.27 -9.89
C LEU A 389 15.60 -27.04 -9.02
N ASP A 390 16.40 -25.97 -9.20
CA ASP A 390 16.17 -24.70 -8.51
C ASP A 390 14.84 -24.06 -8.94
N ALA A 391 14.51 -24.13 -10.24
CA ALA A 391 13.23 -23.67 -10.76
C ALA A 391 12.04 -24.51 -10.22
N LEU A 392 12.22 -25.83 -10.12
CA LEU A 392 11.21 -26.73 -9.55
C LEU A 392 10.97 -26.47 -8.06
N LEU A 393 12.04 -26.20 -7.29
CA LEU A 393 11.92 -25.81 -5.88
C LEU A 393 11.19 -24.48 -5.71
N ASP A 394 11.52 -23.48 -6.54
CA ASP A 394 10.81 -22.19 -6.54
C ASP A 394 9.33 -22.35 -6.92
N TYR A 395 9.03 -23.20 -7.90
CA TYR A 395 7.66 -23.52 -8.27
C TYR A 395 6.87 -24.18 -7.14
N GLN A 396 7.44 -25.19 -6.47
CA GLN A 396 6.80 -25.85 -5.32
C GLN A 396 6.50 -24.84 -4.20
N GLN A 397 7.42 -23.90 -3.96
CA GLN A 397 7.22 -22.86 -2.96
C GLN A 397 6.18 -21.81 -3.40
N TYR A 398 6.17 -21.44 -4.68
CA TYR A 398 5.16 -20.54 -5.26
C TYR A 398 3.74 -21.12 -5.14
N LYS A 399 3.56 -22.41 -5.39
CA LYS A 399 2.26 -23.09 -5.29
C LYS A 399 1.76 -23.25 -3.86
N LYS A 400 2.55 -22.91 -2.84
CA LYS A 400 2.18 -23.01 -1.41
C LYS A 400 1.48 -24.34 -1.11
N ILE A 401 2.22 -25.41 -1.18
CA ILE A 401 1.71 -26.70 -0.73
C ILE A 401 1.78 -26.69 0.80
N ASP A 402 0.84 -25.98 1.43
CA ASP A 402 0.61 -26.06 2.86
C ASP A 402 0.03 -27.45 3.15
N ASN A 403 0.53 -28.12 4.17
CA ASN A 403 0.15 -29.49 4.54
C ASN A 403 0.48 -30.54 3.47
N LEU A 404 1.78 -30.62 3.13
CA LEU A 404 2.32 -31.71 2.31
C LEU A 404 1.93 -33.07 2.92
N THR A 405 1.39 -33.96 2.10
CA THR A 405 1.23 -35.38 2.47
C THR A 405 2.61 -35.99 2.74
N LEU A 406 2.66 -37.07 3.48
CA LEU A 406 3.92 -37.80 3.75
C LEU A 406 4.65 -38.17 2.44
N GLN A 407 3.92 -38.49 1.39
CA GLN A 407 4.49 -38.77 0.07
C GLN A 407 5.14 -37.52 -0.53
N GLN A 408 4.46 -36.38 -0.55
CA GLN A 408 5.00 -35.10 -1.05
C GLN A 408 6.21 -34.61 -0.24
N GLN A 409 6.24 -34.85 1.07
CA GLN A 409 7.40 -34.57 1.91
C GLN A 409 8.62 -35.43 1.52
N LYS A 410 8.41 -36.72 1.26
CA LYS A 410 9.46 -37.62 0.76
C LYS A 410 10.00 -37.20 -0.60
N GLU A 411 9.11 -36.83 -1.53
CA GLU A 411 9.47 -36.34 -2.86
C GLU A 411 10.27 -35.05 -2.79
N ARG A 412 9.84 -34.10 -1.95
CA ARG A 412 10.59 -32.85 -1.70
C ARG A 412 11.96 -33.11 -1.08
N THR A 413 12.04 -34.05 -0.12
CA THR A 413 13.32 -34.44 0.48
C THR A 413 14.25 -35.07 -0.56
N LYS A 414 13.72 -35.95 -1.42
CA LYS A 414 14.49 -36.52 -2.55
C LYS A 414 15.01 -35.44 -3.48
N LEU A 415 14.14 -34.46 -3.87
CA LEU A 415 14.52 -33.33 -4.70
C LEU A 415 15.67 -32.52 -4.07
N LEU A 416 15.57 -32.17 -2.80
CA LEU A 416 16.62 -31.44 -2.07
C LEU A 416 17.92 -32.22 -2.01
N LEU A 417 17.86 -33.54 -1.78
CA LEU A 417 19.04 -34.42 -1.75
C LEU A 417 19.71 -34.53 -3.14
N VAL A 418 18.94 -34.62 -4.22
CA VAL A 418 19.48 -34.60 -5.58
C VAL A 418 20.13 -33.25 -5.88
N ARG A 419 19.44 -32.12 -5.56
CA ARG A 419 19.98 -30.80 -5.76
C ARG A 419 21.25 -30.50 -4.97
N SER A 420 21.37 -31.01 -3.72
CA SER A 420 22.56 -30.81 -2.87
C SER A 420 23.83 -31.45 -3.41
N LYS A 421 23.71 -32.45 -4.28
CA LYS A 421 24.83 -33.13 -4.93
C LYS A 421 25.34 -32.43 -6.18
N LEU A 422 24.60 -31.44 -6.68
CA LEU A 422 24.93 -30.67 -7.88
C LEU A 422 25.67 -29.38 -7.51
N PRO A 423 26.44 -28.80 -8.46
CA PRO A 423 27.21 -27.60 -8.21
C PRO A 423 26.37 -26.43 -7.68
N VAL A 424 26.96 -25.64 -6.77
CA VAL A 424 26.41 -24.35 -6.38
C VAL A 424 26.57 -23.41 -7.56
N LEU A 425 25.45 -22.98 -8.14
CA LEU A 425 25.46 -21.99 -9.19
C LEU A 425 25.68 -20.61 -8.56
N VAL A 426 26.66 -19.87 -9.04
CA VAL A 426 26.74 -18.45 -8.73
C VAL A 426 25.50 -17.82 -9.37
N ASN A 427 24.54 -17.43 -8.54
CA ASN A 427 23.32 -16.78 -8.98
C ASN A 427 23.69 -15.42 -9.59
N ASN A 428 24.10 -15.41 -10.85
CA ASN A 428 23.96 -14.26 -11.73
C ASN A 428 22.48 -14.16 -12.15
N VAL A 429 21.56 -14.15 -11.16
CA VAL A 429 20.30 -13.48 -11.40
C VAL A 429 20.75 -12.05 -11.67
N SER A 430 20.96 -11.72 -12.94
CA SER A 430 21.10 -10.35 -13.34
C SER A 430 19.95 -9.64 -12.66
N SER A 431 20.26 -8.76 -11.71
CA SER A 431 19.33 -7.71 -11.37
C SER A 431 19.18 -6.96 -12.70
N GLU A 432 18.33 -7.51 -13.60
CA GLU A 432 17.78 -6.67 -14.62
C GLU A 432 17.39 -5.42 -13.86
N THR A 433 17.90 -4.31 -14.32
CA THR A 433 17.68 -3.00 -13.73
C THR A 433 16.18 -2.72 -13.81
N SER A 434 15.44 -3.43 -12.92
CA SER A 434 14.00 -3.26 -12.81
C SER A 434 13.81 -1.82 -12.37
N LYS A 435 13.23 -1.02 -13.24
CA LYS A 435 12.91 0.37 -12.93
C LYS A 435 12.00 0.41 -11.71
N SER A 436 12.29 1.32 -10.78
CA SER A 436 11.51 1.47 -9.57
C SER A 436 10.17 2.17 -9.82
N PRO A 437 9.18 2.05 -8.93
CA PRO A 437 7.92 2.78 -9.04
C PRO A 437 8.09 4.29 -9.27
N THR A 438 9.12 4.88 -8.68
CA THR A 438 9.40 6.32 -8.85
C THR A 438 9.97 6.70 -10.22
N GLU A 439 10.21 5.75 -11.09
CA GLU A 439 10.63 5.96 -12.49
C GLU A 439 9.46 5.79 -13.47
N GLY A 440 8.35 5.21 -12.99
CA GLY A 440 7.10 5.09 -13.74
C GLY A 440 6.29 6.39 -13.79
N THR A 441 5.07 6.31 -14.31
CA THR A 441 4.15 7.44 -14.39
C THR A 441 3.63 7.82 -13.00
N PRO A 442 3.67 9.10 -12.58
CA PRO A 442 3.05 9.53 -11.33
C PRO A 442 1.54 9.26 -11.25
N PRO A 443 0.96 9.11 -10.04
CA PRO A 443 -0.38 8.53 -9.91
C PRO A 443 -1.54 9.49 -10.18
N MET A 444 -1.33 10.79 -10.14
CA MET A 444 -2.36 11.80 -10.38
C MET A 444 -2.27 12.31 -11.81
N ARG A 445 -3.42 12.65 -12.43
CA ARG A 445 -3.44 13.16 -13.80
C ARG A 445 -4.37 14.36 -13.96
N PHE A 446 -3.87 15.36 -14.66
CA PHE A 446 -4.67 16.37 -15.33
C PHE A 446 -4.66 16.13 -16.85
N ARG A 447 -5.80 16.35 -17.52
CA ARG A 447 -5.98 16.17 -18.95
C ARG A 447 -6.59 17.43 -19.55
N LEU A 448 -6.01 17.88 -20.65
CA LEU A 448 -6.56 18.93 -21.51
C LEU A 448 -6.53 18.43 -22.95
N GLY A 449 -7.68 18.45 -23.63
CA GLY A 449 -7.77 17.90 -24.98
C GLY A 449 -8.83 18.56 -25.84
N THR A 450 -8.70 18.33 -27.14
CA THR A 450 -9.70 18.66 -28.15
C THR A 450 -10.41 17.40 -28.60
N VAL A 451 -11.72 17.49 -28.73
CA VAL A 451 -12.59 16.40 -29.13
C VAL A 451 -13.27 16.75 -30.44
N PHE A 452 -13.28 15.80 -31.36
CA PHE A 452 -13.99 15.89 -32.65
C PHE A 452 -15.05 14.80 -32.68
N ASN A 453 -16.31 15.19 -32.64
CA ASN A 453 -17.45 14.26 -32.71
C ASN A 453 -18.20 14.49 -34.03
N GLY A 454 -18.49 13.40 -34.74
CA GLY A 454 -19.12 13.49 -36.07
C GLY A 454 -20.53 14.08 -36.08
N LEU A 455 -21.25 14.03 -34.97
CA LEU A 455 -22.62 14.57 -34.85
C LEU A 455 -22.71 15.88 -34.02
N LEU A 456 -21.90 15.94 -32.94
CA LEU A 456 -21.96 17.04 -31.96
C LEU A 456 -20.92 18.14 -32.22
N GLY A 457 -20.05 17.96 -33.20
CA GLY A 457 -18.96 18.90 -33.54
C GLY A 457 -17.80 18.91 -32.52
N PRO A 458 -16.90 19.90 -32.63
CA PRO A 458 -15.73 20.02 -31.77
C PRO A 458 -16.09 20.41 -30.32
N ALA A 459 -15.21 20.03 -29.40
CA ALA A 459 -15.30 20.42 -27.99
C ALA A 459 -13.90 20.52 -27.37
N LEU A 460 -13.76 21.33 -26.31
CA LEU A 460 -12.63 21.30 -25.41
C LEU A 460 -12.96 20.32 -24.28
N GLU A 461 -12.04 19.44 -23.94
CA GLU A 461 -12.19 18.50 -22.81
C GLU A 461 -11.16 18.78 -21.73
N VAL A 462 -11.64 18.86 -20.49
CA VAL A 462 -10.80 18.92 -19.30
C VAL A 462 -11.13 17.72 -18.43
N GLY A 463 -10.11 17.07 -17.89
CA GLY A 463 -10.31 15.90 -17.02
C GLY A 463 -9.25 15.79 -15.95
N THR A 464 -9.62 15.06 -14.90
CA THR A 464 -8.70 14.71 -13.82
C THR A 464 -9.06 13.33 -13.29
N TRP A 465 -8.07 12.63 -12.78
CA TRP A 465 -8.30 11.43 -12.00
C TRP A 465 -7.49 11.41 -10.72
N ALA A 466 -8.03 10.72 -9.72
CA ALA A 466 -7.30 10.29 -8.54
C ALA A 466 -6.86 8.86 -8.79
N ASN A 467 -5.67 8.67 -9.28
CA ASN A 467 -5.32 7.38 -9.84
C ASN A 467 -4.07 6.79 -9.23
N TYR A 468 -3.95 5.49 -9.45
CA TYR A 468 -2.74 4.76 -9.19
C TYR A 468 -1.96 4.49 -10.49
N HIS A 469 -2.61 3.92 -11.53
CA HIS A 469 -1.92 3.47 -12.73
C HIS A 469 -2.90 3.08 -13.84
N ASP A 470 -2.63 3.41 -15.11
CA ASP A 470 -3.38 2.95 -16.27
C ASP A 470 -2.53 2.07 -17.21
N LEU A 471 -3.21 1.28 -18.02
CA LEU A 471 -2.57 0.34 -18.95
C LEU A 471 -1.68 0.99 -20.01
N LEU A 472 -1.94 2.25 -20.37
CA LEU A 472 -1.10 2.98 -21.31
C LEU A 472 0.09 3.65 -20.62
N GLY A 473 0.07 3.79 -19.28
CA GLY A 473 1.14 4.35 -18.48
C GLY A 473 2.44 3.56 -18.55
N ASP A 474 3.52 4.11 -17.99
CA ASP A 474 4.75 3.36 -17.73
C ASP A 474 4.55 2.50 -16.49
N GLU A 475 4.60 1.19 -16.64
CA GLU A 475 4.33 0.18 -15.61
C GLU A 475 5.53 -0.07 -14.68
N SER A 476 6.58 0.75 -14.75
CA SER A 476 7.80 0.57 -13.96
C SER A 476 7.49 0.46 -12.47
N GLY A 477 7.90 -0.66 -11.88
CA GLY A 477 7.70 -0.94 -10.46
C GLY A 477 6.25 -1.14 -10.01
N HIS A 478 5.28 -1.03 -10.91
CA HIS A 478 3.87 -1.31 -10.66
C HIS A 478 3.49 -2.76 -10.98
N LEU A 479 2.25 -3.12 -10.71
CA LEU A 479 1.70 -4.39 -11.13
C LEU A 479 1.56 -4.40 -12.66
N GLN A 480 2.34 -5.25 -13.32
CA GLN A 480 2.37 -5.31 -14.77
C GLN A 480 1.03 -5.76 -15.37
N ASN A 481 0.70 -5.20 -16.53
CA ASN A 481 -0.52 -5.51 -17.28
C ASN A 481 -1.79 -5.32 -16.45
N ALA A 482 -1.79 -4.32 -15.56
CA ALA A 482 -2.90 -3.97 -14.72
C ALA A 482 -3.25 -2.49 -14.81
N GLU A 483 -4.49 -2.17 -14.53
CA GLU A 483 -5.00 -0.80 -14.43
C GLU A 483 -5.79 -0.65 -13.13
N VAL A 484 -5.54 0.43 -12.43
CA VAL A 484 -6.33 0.87 -11.28
C VAL A 484 -6.57 2.36 -11.42
N VAL A 485 -7.72 2.74 -11.93
CA VAL A 485 -8.16 4.13 -12.10
C VAL A 485 -9.35 4.38 -11.19
N THR A 486 -9.29 5.45 -10.41
CA THR A 486 -10.40 5.88 -9.56
C THR A 486 -10.74 7.35 -9.80
N LEU A 487 -12.02 7.69 -9.67
CA LEU A 487 -12.54 9.05 -9.76
C LEU A 487 -12.11 9.77 -11.05
N ASP A 488 -12.18 9.09 -12.22
CA ASP A 488 -11.90 9.73 -13.52
C ASP A 488 -13.08 10.64 -13.90
N LEU A 489 -12.84 11.93 -13.81
CA LEU A 489 -13.80 13.00 -14.16
C LEU A 489 -13.41 13.61 -15.49
N ARG A 490 -14.37 13.73 -16.44
CA ARG A 490 -14.22 14.41 -17.71
C ARG A 490 -15.36 15.38 -17.96
N LEU A 491 -14.99 16.60 -18.26
CA LEU A 491 -15.88 17.72 -18.54
C LEU A 491 -15.62 18.25 -19.94
N ARG A 492 -16.68 18.57 -20.68
CA ARG A 492 -16.58 19.14 -22.04
C ARG A 492 -17.25 20.49 -22.14
N PHE A 493 -16.62 21.34 -22.89
CA PHE A 493 -17.03 22.69 -23.20
C PHE A 493 -17.24 22.81 -24.69
N ARG A 494 -18.43 23.16 -25.11
CA ARG A 494 -18.80 23.57 -26.45
C ARG A 494 -19.27 25.01 -26.41
N GLU A 495 -19.44 25.63 -27.59
CA GLU A 495 -19.79 27.05 -27.69
C GLU A 495 -20.96 27.47 -26.80
N ASN A 496 -22.00 26.63 -26.66
CA ASN A 496 -23.21 26.90 -25.88
C ASN A 496 -23.56 25.82 -24.85
N SER A 497 -22.62 24.91 -24.52
CA SER A 497 -22.91 23.82 -23.60
C SER A 497 -21.70 23.42 -22.75
N PHE A 498 -22.02 23.10 -21.52
CA PHE A 498 -21.10 22.46 -20.58
C PHE A 498 -21.66 21.09 -20.20
N GLU A 499 -20.87 20.07 -20.29
CA GLU A 499 -21.31 18.71 -19.97
C GLU A 499 -20.30 17.90 -19.20
N LEU A 500 -20.79 17.15 -18.23
CA LEU A 500 -20.06 16.04 -17.62
C LEU A 500 -20.18 14.83 -18.54
N THR A 501 -19.10 14.38 -19.16
CA THR A 501 -19.12 13.25 -20.09
C THR A 501 -18.79 11.92 -19.45
N GLN A 502 -18.01 11.95 -18.38
CA GLN A 502 -17.61 10.75 -17.64
C GLN A 502 -17.38 11.13 -16.17
N PHE A 503 -17.89 10.29 -15.29
CA PHE A 503 -17.47 10.24 -13.89
C PHE A 503 -17.35 8.78 -13.47
N GLN A 504 -16.17 8.22 -13.66
CA GLN A 504 -15.88 6.83 -13.34
C GLN A 504 -15.41 6.73 -11.89
N LEU A 505 -16.15 5.99 -11.08
CA LEU A 505 -15.81 5.77 -9.67
C LEU A 505 -14.59 4.85 -9.55
N PHE A 506 -14.58 3.79 -10.35
CA PHE A 506 -13.46 2.86 -10.43
C PHE A 506 -13.41 2.18 -11.80
N ASN A 507 -12.20 1.89 -12.26
CA ASN A 507 -11.89 1.00 -13.38
C ASN A 507 -10.65 0.21 -13.00
N ILE A 508 -10.84 -1.07 -12.74
CA ILE A 508 -9.79 -1.98 -12.33
C ILE A 508 -9.78 -3.14 -13.31
N GLN A 509 -8.61 -3.42 -13.87
CA GLN A 509 -8.46 -4.58 -14.77
C GLN A 509 -7.07 -5.17 -14.66
N LYS A 510 -6.98 -6.48 -14.88
CA LYS A 510 -5.73 -7.24 -14.89
C LYS A 510 -5.72 -8.19 -16.08
N PHE A 511 -4.70 -8.08 -16.92
CA PHE A 511 -4.37 -9.07 -17.93
C PHE A 511 -3.36 -10.04 -17.34
N ALA A 512 -3.79 -11.25 -17.08
CA ALA A 512 -2.96 -12.29 -16.47
C ALA A 512 -2.25 -13.07 -17.59
N LEU A 513 -0.97 -12.81 -17.75
CA LEU A 513 -0.09 -13.55 -18.66
C LEU A 513 0.51 -14.77 -17.96
N ASN A 514 0.88 -15.77 -18.74
CA ASN A 514 1.66 -16.92 -18.27
C ASN A 514 3.07 -16.90 -18.91
N PRO A 515 4.00 -16.08 -18.39
CA PRO A 515 5.31 -15.92 -19.01
C PRO A 515 6.19 -17.16 -18.87
N THR A 516 5.90 -18.07 -17.95
CA THR A 516 6.67 -19.30 -17.73
C THR A 516 6.17 -20.49 -18.55
N GLY A 517 4.94 -20.42 -19.08
CA GLY A 517 4.28 -21.57 -19.69
C GLY A 517 3.95 -22.71 -18.72
N ILE A 518 4.16 -22.51 -17.41
CA ILE A 518 3.97 -23.53 -16.39
C ILE A 518 2.54 -23.49 -15.85
N PHE A 519 1.95 -24.67 -15.60
CA PHE A 519 0.62 -24.78 -15.00
C PHE A 519 0.56 -24.10 -13.62
N GLY A 520 -0.36 -23.15 -13.48
CA GLY A 520 -0.62 -22.42 -12.23
C GLY A 520 0.20 -21.13 -12.04
N ASP A 521 1.05 -20.73 -12.98
CA ASP A 521 1.57 -19.37 -13.06
C ASP A 521 0.60 -18.42 -13.79
N TYR A 522 -0.51 -18.93 -14.31
CA TYR A 522 -1.55 -18.13 -14.92
C TYR A 522 -2.79 -18.03 -14.03
N GLU A 523 -3.38 -16.86 -14.05
CA GLU A 523 -4.68 -16.57 -13.45
C GLU A 523 -5.69 -16.23 -14.57
N TRP A 524 -6.95 -16.05 -14.19
CA TRP A 524 -7.92 -15.44 -15.08
C TRP A 524 -7.63 -13.94 -15.17
N SER A 525 -7.67 -13.42 -16.40
CA SER A 525 -7.78 -12.00 -16.63
C SER A 525 -9.17 -11.54 -16.25
N TRP A 526 -9.28 -10.38 -15.59
CA TRP A 526 -10.55 -9.88 -15.12
C TRP A 526 -10.59 -8.36 -15.14
N ARG A 527 -11.78 -7.80 -15.20
CA ARG A 527 -12.02 -6.38 -15.07
C ARG A 527 -13.30 -6.06 -14.30
N ALA A 528 -13.31 -4.91 -13.63
CA ALA A 528 -14.45 -4.35 -12.96
C ALA A 528 -14.42 -2.83 -13.13
N ARG A 529 -15.55 -2.25 -13.51
CA ARG A 529 -15.68 -0.81 -13.64
C ARG A 529 -17.08 -0.35 -13.28
N GLY A 530 -17.18 0.89 -12.76
CA GLY A 530 -18.46 1.46 -12.38
C GLY A 530 -18.41 2.98 -12.40
N GLY A 531 -19.48 3.61 -12.90
CA GLY A 531 -19.55 5.06 -12.97
C GLY A 531 -20.63 5.56 -13.92
N TRP A 532 -20.66 6.85 -14.10
CA TRP A 532 -21.54 7.52 -15.07
C TRP A 532 -20.77 7.80 -16.34
N GLU A 533 -21.35 7.38 -17.46
CA GLU A 533 -20.83 7.65 -18.81
C GLU A 533 -21.95 8.11 -19.74
N ARG A 534 -21.59 8.59 -20.94
CA ARG A 534 -22.59 8.88 -21.96
C ARG A 534 -23.24 7.59 -22.45
N GLU A 535 -24.56 7.60 -22.61
CA GLU A 535 -25.33 6.50 -23.16
C GLU A 535 -24.86 6.10 -24.58
N HIS A 536 -24.57 7.15 -25.39
CA HIS A 536 -23.96 7.03 -26.73
C HIS A 536 -23.31 8.38 -27.13
N TYR A 537 -22.40 8.33 -28.08
CA TYR A 537 -21.62 9.54 -28.44
C TYR A 537 -22.36 10.53 -29.34
N GLY A 538 -23.53 10.19 -29.85
CA GLY A 538 -24.41 11.08 -30.58
C GLY A 538 -25.34 11.94 -29.72
N CYS A 539 -25.35 11.76 -28.38
CA CYS A 539 -26.21 12.50 -27.46
C CYS A 539 -25.43 13.19 -26.34
N SER A 540 -25.48 14.49 -26.27
CA SER A 540 -24.82 15.26 -25.22
C SER A 540 -25.45 15.07 -23.83
N PRO A 541 -26.79 15.15 -23.63
CA PRO A 541 -27.38 15.05 -22.29
C PRO A 541 -27.62 13.62 -21.81
N CYS A 542 -27.47 12.60 -22.69
CA CYS A 542 -27.79 11.22 -22.37
C CYS A 542 -26.69 10.59 -21.52
N ARG A 543 -27.03 10.30 -20.27
CA ARG A 543 -26.11 9.67 -19.31
C ARG A 543 -26.76 8.46 -18.66
N GLU A 544 -25.94 7.47 -18.43
CA GLU A 544 -26.33 6.28 -17.70
C GLU A 544 -25.28 5.95 -16.64
N PHE A 545 -25.72 5.34 -15.56
CA PHE A 545 -24.82 4.67 -14.63
C PHE A 545 -24.61 3.25 -15.15
N ARG A 546 -23.36 2.88 -15.37
CA ARG A 546 -23.00 1.55 -15.83
C ARG A 546 -22.09 0.88 -14.81
N ILE A 547 -22.38 -0.38 -14.50
CA ILE A 547 -21.49 -1.29 -13.79
C ILE A 547 -21.15 -2.46 -14.71
N THR A 548 -19.88 -2.83 -14.75
CA THR A 548 -19.40 -3.91 -15.61
C THR A 548 -18.45 -4.79 -14.81
N GLY A 549 -18.65 -6.10 -14.91
CA GLY A 549 -17.69 -7.12 -14.46
C GLY A 549 -17.38 -8.07 -15.60
N GLY A 550 -16.11 -8.35 -15.84
CA GLY A 550 -15.68 -9.22 -16.93
C GLY A 550 -14.54 -10.15 -16.53
N PHE A 551 -14.46 -11.27 -17.23
CA PHE A 551 -13.35 -12.21 -17.11
C PHE A 551 -12.94 -12.71 -18.50
N GLY A 552 -11.69 -13.15 -18.60
CA GLY A 552 -11.14 -13.54 -19.87
C GLY A 552 -9.78 -14.22 -19.80
N ARG A 553 -9.12 -14.26 -20.94
CA ARG A 553 -7.78 -14.79 -21.09
C ARG A 553 -6.91 -13.78 -21.84
N SER A 554 -5.64 -13.75 -21.49
CA SER A 554 -4.64 -12.93 -22.16
C SER A 554 -3.41 -13.76 -22.47
N VAL A 555 -2.78 -13.46 -23.58
CA VAL A 555 -1.54 -14.09 -24.06
C VAL A 555 -0.57 -13.00 -24.51
N SER A 556 0.71 -13.34 -24.67
CA SER A 556 1.72 -12.48 -25.25
C SER A 556 2.55 -13.32 -26.21
N PHE A 557 2.79 -12.82 -27.42
CA PHE A 557 3.58 -13.52 -28.43
C PHE A 557 4.99 -12.96 -28.58
N GLY A 558 5.25 -11.76 -28.11
CA GLY A 558 6.55 -11.09 -28.29
C GLY A 558 7.11 -10.35 -27.07
N GLY A 559 6.47 -10.50 -25.91
CA GLY A 559 6.93 -9.89 -24.63
C GLY A 559 6.61 -8.40 -24.44
N LYS A 560 6.24 -7.66 -25.51
CA LYS A 560 5.79 -6.25 -25.47
C LYS A 560 4.36 -6.07 -25.98
N ASP A 561 3.65 -7.15 -26.19
CA ASP A 561 2.29 -7.24 -26.66
C ASP A 561 1.43 -8.00 -25.65
N VAL A 562 0.16 -7.71 -25.61
CA VAL A 562 -0.85 -8.42 -24.83
C VAL A 562 -2.12 -8.51 -25.68
N GLU A 563 -2.45 -9.70 -26.13
CA GLU A 563 -3.73 -10.01 -26.75
C GLU A 563 -4.70 -10.53 -25.70
N PHE A 564 -5.94 -10.12 -25.80
CA PHE A 564 -6.95 -10.52 -24.81
C PHE A 564 -8.32 -10.77 -25.40
N VAL A 565 -9.03 -11.68 -24.75
CA VAL A 565 -10.45 -11.94 -24.98
C VAL A 565 -11.17 -11.91 -23.66
N PHE A 566 -12.26 -11.14 -23.59
CA PHE A 566 -13.11 -11.00 -22.42
C PHE A 566 -14.57 -11.27 -22.72
N VAL A 567 -15.31 -11.68 -21.71
CA VAL A 567 -16.77 -11.62 -21.69
C VAL A 567 -17.17 -10.78 -20.48
N ASP A 568 -17.80 -9.65 -20.75
CA ASP A 568 -18.35 -8.76 -19.74
C ASP A 568 -19.81 -9.04 -19.47
N LEU A 569 -20.21 -8.91 -18.22
CA LEU A 569 -21.58 -8.71 -17.79
C LEU A 569 -21.73 -7.25 -17.38
N PHE A 570 -22.76 -6.59 -17.89
CA PHE A 570 -23.00 -5.19 -17.56
C PHE A 570 -24.45 -4.95 -17.12
N GLY A 571 -24.61 -3.97 -16.24
CA GLY A 571 -25.88 -3.40 -15.85
C GLY A 571 -25.88 -1.89 -16.09
N GLU A 572 -26.90 -1.38 -16.73
CA GLU A 572 -27.06 0.04 -17.06
C GLU A 572 -28.36 0.57 -16.50
N THR A 573 -28.35 1.77 -15.94
CA THR A 573 -29.56 2.46 -15.48
C THR A 573 -29.53 3.94 -15.86
N LYS A 574 -30.64 4.45 -16.40
CA LYS A 574 -30.77 5.84 -16.80
C LYS A 574 -31.08 6.72 -15.58
N LYS A 575 -30.64 7.98 -15.61
CA LYS A 575 -30.74 8.95 -14.52
C LYS A 575 -32.12 9.07 -13.87
N ASN A 576 -33.20 8.84 -14.61
CA ASN A 576 -34.58 9.07 -14.15
C ASN A 576 -35.41 7.78 -13.97
N ALA A 577 -34.80 6.61 -14.08
CA ALA A 577 -35.56 5.35 -14.06
C ALA A 577 -34.73 4.18 -13.48
N TRP A 578 -34.47 4.21 -12.18
CA TRP A 578 -33.90 3.06 -11.49
C TRP A 578 -34.70 1.76 -11.67
N SER A 579 -35.98 1.90 -12.05
CA SER A 579 -36.88 0.80 -12.36
C SER A 579 -36.65 0.15 -13.74
N ALA A 580 -35.87 0.75 -14.62
CA ALA A 580 -35.59 0.27 -15.96
C ALA A 580 -34.11 -0.07 -16.16
N THR A 581 -33.56 -0.94 -15.30
CA THR A 581 -32.19 -1.42 -15.45
C THR A 581 -32.11 -2.39 -16.64
N THR A 582 -31.17 -2.10 -17.54
CA THR A 582 -30.82 -3.00 -18.66
C THR A 582 -29.66 -3.87 -18.24
N TRP A 583 -29.80 -5.19 -18.38
CA TRP A 583 -28.71 -6.14 -18.17
C TRP A 583 -28.30 -6.76 -19.49
N GLY A 584 -27.02 -6.96 -19.66
CA GLY A 584 -26.49 -7.53 -20.89
C GLY A 584 -25.13 -8.17 -20.71
N TYR A 585 -24.62 -8.66 -21.82
CA TYR A 585 -23.27 -9.20 -21.92
C TYR A 585 -22.55 -8.61 -23.13
N ALA A 586 -21.21 -8.61 -23.07
CA ALA A 586 -20.40 -8.11 -24.15
C ALA A 586 -19.11 -8.92 -24.29
N PRO A 587 -18.98 -9.77 -25.31
CA PRO A 587 -17.71 -10.32 -25.71
C PRO A 587 -16.84 -9.22 -26.30
N HIS A 588 -15.57 -9.19 -25.86
CA HIS A 588 -14.54 -8.27 -26.31
C HIS A 588 -13.30 -9.00 -26.78
N LEU A 589 -12.64 -8.43 -27.72
CA LEU A 589 -11.28 -8.79 -28.10
C LEU A 589 -10.42 -7.55 -28.25
N GLY A 590 -9.13 -7.67 -28.00
CA GLY A 590 -8.25 -6.54 -28.17
C GLY A 590 -6.78 -6.91 -28.03
N MET A 591 -5.95 -5.92 -28.27
CA MET A 591 -4.51 -6.02 -28.14
C MET A 591 -3.91 -4.75 -27.57
N MET A 592 -2.81 -4.88 -26.84
CA MET A 592 -1.91 -3.79 -26.50
C MET A 592 -0.54 -4.11 -27.08
N TRP A 593 0.14 -3.11 -27.57
CA TRP A 593 1.46 -3.24 -28.16
C TRP A 593 2.32 -2.01 -27.87
N SER A 594 3.60 -2.24 -27.55
CA SER A 594 4.58 -1.20 -27.31
C SER A 594 5.72 -1.34 -28.31
N PRO A 595 5.61 -0.73 -29.54
CA PRO A 595 6.65 -0.80 -30.56
C PRO A 595 8.01 -0.31 -30.05
N ILE A 596 7.97 0.77 -29.26
CA ILE A 596 9.10 1.36 -28.54
C ILE A 596 8.64 1.82 -27.17
N ASP A 597 9.55 2.03 -26.22
CA ASP A 597 9.24 2.34 -24.83
C ASP A 597 8.40 3.62 -24.64
N ILE A 598 8.54 4.59 -25.53
CA ILE A 598 7.79 5.85 -25.50
C ILE A 598 6.43 5.80 -26.19
N TRP A 599 6.12 4.72 -26.93
CA TRP A 599 4.88 4.62 -27.70
C TRP A 599 4.14 3.33 -27.38
N LYS A 600 2.93 3.47 -26.88
CA LYS A 600 2.05 2.36 -26.51
C LYS A 600 0.70 2.51 -27.21
N ILE A 601 0.19 1.43 -27.75
CA ILE A 601 -1.02 1.35 -28.54
C ILE A 601 -1.96 0.34 -27.89
N ARG A 602 -3.26 0.65 -27.87
CA ARG A 602 -4.32 -0.28 -27.49
C ARG A 602 -5.41 -0.26 -28.56
N PHE A 603 -5.84 -1.44 -28.94
CA PHE A 603 -7.03 -1.64 -29.75
C PHE A 603 -7.98 -2.58 -29.01
N GLU A 604 -9.28 -2.24 -28.98
CA GLU A 604 -10.31 -3.07 -28.35
C GLU A 604 -11.62 -2.96 -29.14
N GLY A 605 -12.27 -4.12 -29.40
CA GLY A 605 -13.58 -4.19 -29.98
C GLY A 605 -14.51 -5.06 -29.15
N GLY A 606 -15.75 -4.62 -28.97
CA GLY A 606 -16.77 -5.36 -28.20
C GLY A 606 -18.14 -5.31 -28.86
N TRP A 607 -18.89 -6.39 -28.73
CA TRP A 607 -20.27 -6.49 -29.14
C TRP A 607 -21.18 -6.58 -27.90
N PHE A 608 -22.03 -5.57 -27.73
CA PHE A 608 -22.90 -5.43 -26.59
C PHE A 608 -24.30 -5.90 -26.93
N LYS A 609 -24.88 -6.76 -26.09
CA LYS A 609 -26.24 -7.26 -26.26
C LYS A 609 -26.97 -7.34 -24.94
N SER A 610 -28.14 -6.68 -24.86
CA SER A 610 -29.01 -6.80 -23.68
C SER A 610 -29.80 -8.10 -23.70
N PHE A 611 -29.98 -8.73 -22.55
CA PHE A 611 -30.87 -9.87 -22.34
C PHE A 611 -32.03 -9.54 -21.40
N SER A 612 -32.03 -8.43 -20.72
CA SER A 612 -33.09 -7.93 -19.85
C SER A 612 -33.22 -6.41 -19.98
N GLY A 613 -34.40 -5.86 -19.82
CA GLY A 613 -34.70 -4.46 -20.03
C GLY A 613 -34.90 -4.10 -21.51
N PRO A 614 -34.73 -2.82 -21.88
CA PRO A 614 -34.81 -2.38 -23.27
C PRO A 614 -33.81 -3.13 -24.16
N LYS A 615 -34.28 -3.61 -25.31
CA LYS A 615 -33.40 -4.29 -26.27
C LYS A 615 -32.38 -3.31 -26.83
N ARG A 616 -31.10 -3.60 -26.60
CA ARG A 616 -29.95 -2.84 -27.12
C ARG A 616 -28.94 -3.83 -27.69
N GLU A 617 -28.45 -3.53 -28.86
CA GLU A 617 -27.42 -4.31 -29.54
C GLU A 617 -26.57 -3.33 -30.33
N TYR A 618 -25.26 -3.26 -30.05
CA TYR A 618 -24.34 -2.36 -30.71
C TYR A 618 -22.89 -2.86 -30.63
N PHE A 619 -22.05 -2.34 -31.52
CA PHE A 619 -20.61 -2.50 -31.50
C PHE A 619 -19.95 -1.25 -30.93
N ARG A 620 -18.88 -1.46 -30.17
CA ARG A 620 -18.01 -0.42 -29.67
C ARG A 620 -16.58 -0.80 -30.05
N ILE A 621 -15.90 0.09 -30.77
CA ILE A 621 -14.53 -0.10 -31.20
C ILE A 621 -13.73 1.07 -30.66
N ARG A 622 -12.58 0.78 -30.05
CA ARG A 622 -11.71 1.77 -29.44
C ARG A 622 -10.27 1.55 -29.88
N PHE A 623 -9.63 2.66 -30.26
CA PHE A 623 -8.22 2.72 -30.56
C PHE A 623 -7.60 3.85 -29.76
N ASP A 624 -6.65 3.52 -28.89
CA ASP A 624 -5.93 4.46 -28.05
C ASP A 624 -4.44 4.37 -28.35
N GLN A 625 -3.76 5.49 -28.37
CA GLN A 625 -2.31 5.52 -28.37
C GLN A 625 -1.77 6.59 -27.42
N ARG A 626 -0.62 6.30 -26.84
CA ARG A 626 0.14 7.18 -25.98
C ARG A 626 1.53 7.40 -26.56
N LEU A 627 1.94 8.67 -26.57
CA LEU A 627 3.31 9.07 -26.85
C LEU A 627 3.86 9.78 -25.60
N THR A 628 4.86 9.20 -24.96
CA THR A 628 5.52 9.76 -23.77
C THR A 628 6.45 10.90 -24.21
N ILE A 629 6.32 12.07 -23.56
CA ILE A 629 7.23 13.21 -23.74
C ILE A 629 8.28 13.18 -22.64
N THR A 630 7.83 13.10 -21.39
CA THR A 630 8.67 12.97 -20.19
C THR A 630 7.98 12.04 -19.19
N GLN A 631 8.56 11.84 -18.02
CA GLN A 631 7.93 11.09 -16.94
C GLN A 631 6.56 11.70 -16.52
N ASP A 632 6.47 13.03 -16.56
CA ASP A 632 5.31 13.80 -16.08
C ASP A 632 4.37 14.23 -17.23
N TRP A 633 4.70 13.99 -18.49
CA TRP A 633 3.92 14.45 -19.63
C TRP A 633 3.78 13.39 -20.72
N ASP A 634 2.56 13.20 -21.22
CA ASP A 634 2.29 12.42 -22.43
C ASP A 634 1.21 13.10 -23.33
N ILE A 635 1.21 12.69 -24.59
CA ILE A 635 0.14 13.00 -25.55
C ILE A 635 -0.62 11.71 -25.82
N ARG A 636 -1.95 11.79 -25.82
CA ARG A 636 -2.81 10.66 -26.16
C ARG A 636 -3.76 11.01 -27.28
N MET A 637 -3.92 10.07 -28.21
CA MET A 637 -4.98 10.07 -29.20
C MET A 637 -5.91 8.91 -28.88
N GLU A 638 -7.20 9.21 -28.77
CA GLU A 638 -8.27 8.23 -28.55
C GLU A 638 -9.25 8.36 -29.72
N ILE A 639 -9.55 7.25 -30.39
CA ILE A 639 -10.57 7.17 -31.43
C ILE A 639 -11.55 6.10 -31.02
N GLU A 640 -12.81 6.45 -30.96
CA GLU A 640 -13.83 5.52 -30.52
C GLU A 640 -15.08 5.61 -31.40
N GLN A 641 -15.58 4.46 -31.80
CA GLN A 641 -16.85 4.30 -32.51
C GLN A 641 -17.87 3.71 -31.55
N PHE A 642 -18.87 4.52 -31.16
CA PHE A 642 -20.01 4.12 -30.35
C PHE A 642 -21.26 4.88 -30.80
N GLU A 643 -21.98 4.34 -31.80
CA GLU A 643 -23.06 4.95 -32.58
C GLU A 643 -22.65 6.23 -33.34
N SER A 644 -21.57 6.89 -32.94
CA SER A 644 -20.96 8.03 -33.59
C SER A 644 -19.44 7.90 -33.45
N LEU A 645 -18.74 8.34 -34.48
CA LEU A 645 -17.26 8.40 -34.43
C LEU A 645 -16.84 9.63 -33.62
N GLU A 646 -15.95 9.39 -32.68
CA GLU A 646 -15.35 10.43 -31.85
C GLU A 646 -13.82 10.25 -31.80
N GLY A 647 -13.10 11.33 -32.03
CA GLY A 647 -11.65 11.39 -31.90
C GLY A 647 -11.27 12.42 -30.84
N THR A 648 -10.31 12.10 -30.02
CA THR A 648 -9.77 13.01 -28.99
C THR A 648 -8.26 13.05 -29.10
N LEU A 649 -7.68 14.26 -29.09
CA LEU A 649 -6.26 14.49 -28.90
C LEU A 649 -6.07 15.27 -27.60
N ALA A 650 -5.32 14.70 -26.66
CA ALA A 650 -5.17 15.27 -25.33
C ALA A 650 -3.72 15.27 -24.85
N LEU A 651 -3.34 16.35 -24.17
CA LEU A 651 -2.12 16.48 -23.38
C LEU A 651 -2.45 16.10 -21.93
N HIS A 652 -1.62 15.25 -21.36
CA HIS A 652 -1.72 14.84 -19.97
C HIS A 652 -0.52 15.34 -19.18
N TYR A 653 -0.80 15.81 -17.98
CA TYR A 653 0.19 16.14 -16.97
C TYR A 653 -0.02 15.21 -15.77
N PHE A 654 1.07 14.61 -15.28
CA PHE A 654 1.08 13.70 -14.15
C PHE A 654 1.91 14.29 -13.01
N TRP A 655 1.47 14.11 -11.75
CA TRP A 655 2.20 14.59 -10.58
C TRP A 655 2.11 13.69 -9.36
#